data_602a486c0ae249b6b6280d40c2ac665d
#
_entry.id   602a486c0ae249b6b6280d40c2ac665d
#
_cell.length_a   1.000
_cell.length_b   1.000
_cell.length_c   1.000
_cell.angle_alpha   90.00
_cell.angle_beta   90.00
_cell.angle_gamma   90.00
#
_symmetry.space_group_name_H-M   'P 1'
#
loop_
_entity.id
_entity.type
_entity.pdbx_description
1 polymer ?
#
loop_
_entity_poly.entity_id
_entity_poly.type
_entity_poly.pdbx_seq_one_letter_code
_entity_poly.pdbx_strand_id
1 'polypeptide(L)'
;LAIISTADELFDSDVYVDLGHTLRIPLHLKCEGFNFAGSVKLRAATSMVASALRLGLIDEHSTMVESSSGNLGVALSVVAAARSLRFVCVTDPKCNPATVKLMRAFGSDVVVADRPDADGGYLTARKTLVRELCSRNSGYVWLNQYENPANWLAHYENTAPLIAKQFPELDVLFIGTGTGGTLTGCVRWFRDNRPGVRIVAVDTVGSVNFGMPAGPRHLPGARPRGAEPSSAAPPAGWSGTTRPAPSPRWPSPPTWATATSKRFTTTPGCGASTATSTRNRKRAMAEQQGVPPQFSVVPGAAVHRSLEGNRAEVIDLVEAAYRRHGEGGTVNPPSYFLRFPDRPTARIIALPASVGGTDDTEGTGGVDGIKWISSFPTNLERGVPRASAVLLLNDPVTGYPYACLEGSIISAARTAASATAAARRIAAQRGTTPRRIGFFGTGLIARFIQDYLTELAWDVDEYHVFDLSEEYASSFGKQVLEPTGRPVVIHDSAEELVRSCDLVVFATTAGTPHVTDPDWFSHHPVVLHVSLRDLGTDVILDSVNIVDDVEHVLKADTSVHLAEQLTGGREFLDGTFYDVLTGDVTVPADRTVVFSPFGLGILDLAVGAHVHRRAVAAGEAVPIGGFFHELDRHQSAGAS
;
A
#
# COMPACT_ATOMS: atom_id res chain seq x y z
N LEU A 1 21.36 21.78 -17.29
CA LEU A 1 21.24 20.69 -16.33
C LEU A 1 22.03 21.11 -15.08
N ALA A 2 21.34 21.25 -13.94
CA ALA A 2 22.00 21.50 -12.66
C ALA A 2 22.66 20.20 -12.18
N ILE A 3 23.91 20.28 -11.78
CA ILE A 3 24.60 19.19 -11.08
C ILE A 3 24.54 19.52 -9.60
N ILE A 4 23.94 18.62 -8.81
CA ILE A 4 23.87 18.72 -7.35
C ILE A 4 24.97 17.88 -6.72
N SER A 5 25.56 18.36 -5.63
CA SER A 5 26.63 17.67 -4.92
C SER A 5 26.08 16.82 -3.77
N THR A 6 24.93 17.20 -3.21
CA THR A 6 24.32 16.53 -2.06
C THR A 6 22.81 16.39 -2.23
N ALA A 7 22.21 15.40 -1.55
CA ALA A 7 20.78 15.12 -1.63
C ALA A 7 19.89 16.26 -1.14
N ASP A 8 20.39 17.09 -0.22
CA ASP A 8 19.66 18.23 0.32
C ASP A 8 19.67 19.48 -0.59
N GLU A 9 20.40 19.42 -1.70
CA GLU A 9 20.39 20.46 -2.75
C GLU A 9 19.33 20.23 -3.82
N LEU A 10 18.66 19.09 -3.86
CA LEU A 10 17.58 18.80 -4.80
C LEU A 10 16.29 19.50 -4.39
N PHE A 11 16.20 20.78 -4.68
CA PHE A 11 14.98 21.60 -4.45
C PHE A 11 14.19 21.91 -5.72
N ASP A 12 14.77 21.67 -6.89
CA ASP A 12 14.24 22.09 -8.18
C ASP A 12 13.10 21.18 -8.67
N SER A 13 12.07 21.07 -7.86
CA SER A 13 10.77 20.66 -8.37
C SER A 13 9.88 21.89 -8.57
N ASP A 14 10.16 22.71 -9.57
CA ASP A 14 9.20 23.69 -10.09
C ASP A 14 8.10 22.96 -10.88
N VAL A 15 7.68 21.80 -10.33
CA VAL A 15 6.61 20.99 -10.90
C VAL A 15 5.29 21.49 -10.34
N TYR A 16 4.41 21.89 -11.25
CA TYR A 16 3.04 22.27 -10.95
C TYR A 16 2.09 21.36 -11.73
N VAL A 17 1.00 20.96 -11.11
CA VAL A 17 -0.10 20.26 -11.77
C VAL A 17 -1.21 21.26 -12.04
N ASP A 18 -1.58 21.39 -13.31
CA ASP A 18 -2.76 22.16 -13.71
C ASP A 18 -4.03 21.37 -13.40
N LEU A 19 -4.82 21.89 -12.47
CA LEU A 19 -6.12 21.32 -12.09
C LEU A 19 -7.29 22.00 -12.80
N GLY A 20 -7.01 22.94 -13.72
CA GLY A 20 -8.03 23.73 -14.43
C GLY A 20 -8.98 22.86 -15.21
N HIS A 21 -8.49 21.83 -15.89
CA HIS A 21 -9.33 20.88 -16.65
C HIS A 21 -10.25 20.04 -15.74
N THR A 22 -9.80 19.72 -14.54
CA THR A 22 -10.55 18.88 -13.59
C THR A 22 -11.58 19.70 -12.80
N LEU A 23 -11.19 20.87 -12.33
CA LEU A 23 -12.02 21.67 -11.42
C LEU A 23 -12.77 22.80 -12.13
N ARG A 24 -12.51 23.04 -13.42
CA ARG A 24 -13.07 24.12 -14.26
C ARG A 24 -12.82 25.52 -13.69
N ILE A 25 -11.72 25.68 -12.98
CA ILE A 25 -11.21 26.95 -12.45
C ILE A 25 -9.70 27.00 -12.67
N PRO A 26 -9.08 28.15 -12.93
CA PRO A 26 -7.63 28.26 -13.09
C PRO A 26 -6.94 28.00 -11.73
N LEU A 27 -6.63 26.74 -11.45
CA LEU A 27 -5.99 26.29 -10.21
C LEU A 27 -4.78 25.42 -10.52
N HIS A 28 -3.65 25.76 -9.94
CA HIS A 28 -2.40 25.00 -10.06
C HIS A 28 -1.96 24.49 -8.69
N LEU A 29 -1.51 23.26 -8.62
CA LEU A 29 -0.99 22.63 -7.41
C LEU A 29 0.54 22.55 -7.51
N LYS A 30 1.27 23.26 -6.64
CA LYS A 30 2.72 23.11 -6.51
C LYS A 30 3.07 21.78 -5.84
N CYS A 31 3.89 20.97 -6.51
CA CYS A 31 4.29 19.64 -6.04
C CYS A 31 5.62 19.73 -5.27
N GLU A 32 5.58 19.84 -3.96
CA GLU A 32 6.76 19.91 -3.08
C GLU A 32 7.23 18.52 -2.57
N GLY A 33 6.68 17.43 -3.10
CA GLY A 33 7.02 16.06 -2.71
C GLY A 33 8.14 15.40 -3.54
N PHE A 34 8.58 16.03 -4.64
CA PHE A 34 9.60 15.47 -5.53
C PHE A 34 11.03 15.80 -5.09
N ASN A 35 11.34 15.49 -3.83
CA ASN A 35 12.68 15.63 -3.26
C ASN A 35 12.96 14.43 -2.34
N PHE A 36 14.20 14.26 -1.89
CA PHE A 36 14.61 13.10 -1.08
C PHE A 36 13.86 12.95 0.26
N ALA A 37 13.27 14.02 0.78
CA ALA A 37 12.46 13.95 2.00
C ALA A 37 10.95 13.78 1.72
N GLY A 38 10.53 13.75 0.45
CA GLY A 38 9.14 13.57 0.04
C GLY A 38 8.20 14.69 0.50
N SER A 39 8.69 15.90 0.83
CA SER A 39 7.86 16.98 1.35
C SER A 39 8.52 18.35 1.32
N VAL A 40 7.72 19.40 1.42
CA VAL A 40 8.15 20.80 1.57
C VAL A 40 9.10 21.03 2.77
N LYS A 41 9.15 20.09 3.72
CA LYS A 41 9.97 20.24 4.94
C LYS A 41 11.46 20.17 4.69
N LEU A 42 11.92 19.66 3.54
CA LEU A 42 13.35 19.65 3.20
C LEU A 42 13.90 21.09 3.13
N ARG A 43 13.14 22.03 2.56
CA ARG A 43 13.56 23.45 2.49
C ARG A 43 13.79 24.04 3.88
N ALA A 44 12.85 23.84 4.79
CA ALA A 44 12.99 24.31 6.17
C ALA A 44 14.14 23.62 6.92
N ALA A 45 14.29 22.30 6.75
CA ALA A 45 15.36 21.52 7.39
C ALA A 45 16.75 22.00 6.94
N THR A 46 16.96 22.14 5.62
CA THR A 46 18.23 22.63 5.06
C THR A 46 18.56 24.05 5.54
N SER A 47 17.56 24.95 5.54
CA SER A 47 17.76 26.32 6.01
C SER A 47 18.09 26.37 7.50
N MET A 48 17.40 25.60 8.35
CA MET A 48 17.69 25.58 9.79
C MET A 48 19.10 25.03 10.09
N VAL A 49 19.50 23.94 9.42
CA VAL A 49 20.84 23.35 9.60
C VAL A 49 21.92 24.28 9.06
N ALA A 50 21.74 24.83 7.85
CA ALA A 50 22.70 25.79 7.29
C ALA A 50 22.85 27.05 8.15
N SER A 51 21.77 27.54 8.74
CA SER A 51 21.79 28.67 9.66
C SER A 51 22.52 28.32 10.95
N ALA A 52 22.28 27.14 11.53
CA ALA A 52 22.94 26.69 12.76
C ALA A 52 24.46 26.50 12.56
N LEU A 53 24.89 25.94 11.41
CA LEU A 53 26.31 25.82 11.05
C LEU A 53 26.96 27.19 10.87
N ARG A 54 26.33 28.12 10.14
CA ARG A 54 26.85 29.48 9.89
C ARG A 54 26.99 30.29 11.17
N LEU A 55 26.10 30.08 12.14
CA LEU A 55 26.13 30.78 13.43
C LEU A 55 27.03 30.07 14.45
N GLY A 56 27.68 28.96 14.11
CA GLY A 56 28.53 28.19 15.01
C GLY A 56 27.76 27.53 16.16
N LEU A 57 26.43 27.35 16.01
CA LEU A 57 25.60 26.65 17.01
C LEU A 57 25.77 25.13 16.95
N ILE A 58 26.13 24.61 15.78
CA ILE A 58 26.46 23.19 15.55
C ILE A 58 27.74 23.09 14.73
N ASP A 59 28.47 22.00 14.94
CA ASP A 59 29.68 21.59 14.22
C ASP A 59 29.66 20.07 13.96
N GLU A 60 30.76 19.51 13.48
CA GLU A 60 30.91 18.08 13.20
C GLU A 60 30.82 17.17 14.46
N HIS A 61 31.03 17.73 15.65
CA HIS A 61 30.95 17.02 16.92
C HIS A 61 29.58 17.12 17.58
N SER A 62 28.76 18.06 17.14
CA SER A 62 27.43 18.31 17.67
C SER A 62 26.43 17.23 17.28
N THR A 63 25.40 17.04 18.09
CA THR A 63 24.24 16.20 17.77
C THR A 63 22.99 17.09 17.72
N MET A 64 22.41 17.22 16.55
CA MET A 64 21.15 17.94 16.39
C MET A 64 20.02 17.15 17.05
N VAL A 65 19.09 17.85 17.70
CA VAL A 65 17.89 17.25 18.30
C VAL A 65 16.67 18.00 17.83
N GLU A 66 15.59 17.29 17.46
CA GLU A 66 14.34 17.94 17.09
C GLU A 66 13.13 17.09 17.48
N SER A 67 12.03 17.77 17.83
CA SER A 67 10.74 17.16 18.11
C SER A 67 9.92 17.03 16.81
N SER A 68 9.77 15.82 16.28
CA SER A 68 8.93 15.59 15.10
C SER A 68 8.34 14.18 15.07
N SER A 69 7.07 14.06 14.68
CA SER A 69 6.42 12.76 14.41
C SER A 69 6.05 12.62 12.93
N GLY A 70 6.78 13.29 12.03
CA GLY A 70 6.45 13.28 10.60
C GLY A 70 7.56 13.87 9.74
N ASN A 71 7.15 14.54 8.67
CA ASN A 71 8.00 14.97 7.56
C ASN A 71 9.23 15.78 7.92
N LEU A 72 9.21 16.58 9.00
CA LEU A 72 10.41 17.32 9.39
C LEU A 72 11.50 16.41 9.96
N GLY A 73 11.12 15.35 10.71
CA GLY A 73 12.09 14.37 11.19
C GLY A 73 12.80 13.68 10.03
N VAL A 74 12.05 13.27 9.00
CA VAL A 74 12.63 12.70 7.78
C VAL A 74 13.53 13.71 7.07
N ALA A 75 13.08 14.95 6.91
CA ALA A 75 13.84 15.98 6.23
C ALA A 75 15.18 16.29 6.95
N LEU A 76 15.17 16.39 8.27
CA LEU A 76 16.39 16.57 9.07
C LEU A 76 17.29 15.34 9.00
N SER A 77 16.73 14.14 8.93
CA SER A 77 17.51 12.91 8.74
C SER A 77 18.24 12.90 7.39
N VAL A 78 17.57 13.34 6.31
CA VAL A 78 18.19 13.49 4.98
C VAL A 78 19.33 14.52 5.03
N VAL A 79 19.10 15.68 5.62
CA VAL A 79 20.13 16.74 5.71
C VAL A 79 21.31 16.29 6.58
N ALA A 80 21.03 15.61 7.69
CA ALA A 80 22.07 15.09 8.58
C ALA A 80 22.94 14.05 7.85
N ALA A 81 22.32 13.09 7.15
CA ALA A 81 23.03 12.09 6.35
C ALA A 81 23.88 12.73 5.23
N ALA A 82 23.31 13.70 4.50
CA ALA A 82 24.00 14.41 3.41
C ALA A 82 25.21 15.21 3.87
N ARG A 83 25.19 15.69 5.13
CA ARG A 83 26.24 16.55 5.71
C ARG A 83 27.09 15.84 6.76
N SER A 84 26.95 14.53 6.92
CA SER A 84 27.67 13.72 7.93
C SER A 84 27.49 14.24 9.36
N LEU A 85 26.32 14.80 9.67
CA LEU A 85 25.96 15.29 11.00
C LEU A 85 25.15 14.23 11.77
N ARG A 86 25.23 14.26 13.10
CA ARG A 86 24.42 13.40 13.97
C ARG A 86 23.06 14.03 14.23
N PHE A 87 22.00 13.22 14.21
CA PHE A 87 20.65 13.70 14.46
C PHE A 87 19.84 12.72 15.33
N VAL A 88 19.18 13.27 16.35
CA VAL A 88 18.22 12.57 17.21
C VAL A 88 16.83 13.16 16.98
N CYS A 89 15.90 12.35 16.51
CA CYS A 89 14.49 12.73 16.39
C CYS A 89 13.70 12.26 17.60
N VAL A 90 13.10 13.18 18.34
CA VAL A 90 12.14 12.85 19.41
C VAL A 90 10.75 12.78 18.83
N THR A 91 10.16 11.59 18.82
CA THR A 91 8.83 11.31 18.27
C THR A 91 7.85 10.81 19.33
N ASP A 92 6.68 10.34 18.93
CA ASP A 92 5.63 9.79 19.80
C ASP A 92 5.05 8.49 19.21
N PRO A 93 4.29 7.69 19.99
CA PRO A 93 3.71 6.42 19.53
C PRO A 93 2.73 6.55 18.35
N LYS A 94 2.19 7.75 18.10
CA LYS A 94 1.32 8.04 16.94
C LYS A 94 2.11 8.31 15.64
N CYS A 95 3.45 8.29 15.71
CA CYS A 95 4.28 8.43 14.51
C CYS A 95 4.17 7.18 13.65
N ASN A 96 3.94 7.37 12.36
CA ASN A 96 3.87 6.26 11.42
C ASN A 96 5.16 5.41 11.49
N PRO A 97 5.06 4.09 11.71
CA PRO A 97 6.23 3.19 11.79
C PRO A 97 7.15 3.26 10.56
N ALA A 98 6.59 3.45 9.35
CA ALA A 98 7.38 3.66 8.13
C ALA A 98 8.24 4.93 8.20
N THR A 99 7.71 6.01 8.80
CA THR A 99 8.46 7.26 9.02
C THR A 99 9.63 7.04 10.00
N VAL A 100 9.41 6.27 11.06
CA VAL A 100 10.47 5.90 12.02
C VAL A 100 11.55 5.05 11.34
N LYS A 101 11.14 4.03 10.55
CA LYS A 101 12.07 3.19 9.79
C LYS A 101 12.90 4.04 8.81
N LEU A 102 12.28 4.98 8.14
CA LEU A 102 12.95 5.86 7.18
C LEU A 102 13.98 6.78 7.85
N MET A 103 13.65 7.40 8.98
CA MET A 103 14.61 8.20 9.75
C MET A 103 15.82 7.37 10.19
N ARG A 104 15.59 6.16 10.68
CA ARG A 104 16.68 5.24 11.06
C ARG A 104 17.52 4.78 9.86
N ALA A 105 16.90 4.57 8.70
CA ALA A 105 17.62 4.20 7.47
C ALA A 105 18.57 5.32 7.00
N PHE A 106 18.27 6.58 7.29
CA PHE A 106 19.17 7.73 7.07
C PHE A 106 20.21 7.91 8.20
N GLY A 107 20.28 6.98 9.15
CA GLY A 107 21.29 7.01 10.21
C GLY A 107 20.91 7.85 11.44
N SER A 108 19.65 8.28 11.57
CA SER A 108 19.22 9.06 12.72
C SER A 108 18.78 8.18 13.88
N ASP A 109 19.07 8.59 15.11
CA ASP A 109 18.50 8.01 16.30
C ASP A 109 17.05 8.49 16.50
N VAL A 110 16.15 7.59 16.89
CA VAL A 110 14.75 7.92 17.14
C VAL A 110 14.37 7.53 18.56
N VAL A 111 14.02 8.54 19.35
CA VAL A 111 13.58 8.42 20.73
C VAL A 111 12.08 8.68 20.82
N VAL A 112 11.34 7.81 21.49
CA VAL A 112 9.87 7.91 21.61
C VAL A 112 9.50 8.49 22.96
N ALA A 113 8.69 9.57 22.96
CA ALA A 113 8.02 10.09 24.14
C ALA A 113 6.75 9.26 24.37
N ASP A 114 6.81 8.32 25.30
CA ASP A 114 5.79 7.29 25.56
C ASP A 114 4.59 7.77 26.39
N ARG A 115 4.72 8.91 27.10
CA ARG A 115 3.66 9.47 27.96
C ARG A 115 2.98 10.64 27.28
N PRO A 116 1.63 10.60 27.16
CA PRO A 116 0.89 11.72 26.59
C PRO A 116 0.88 12.93 27.54
N ASP A 117 0.62 14.10 26.97
CA ASP A 117 0.30 15.33 27.71
C ASP A 117 -1.03 15.18 28.45
N ALA A 118 -1.33 16.10 29.37
CA ALA A 118 -2.61 16.14 30.10
C ALA A 118 -3.84 16.19 29.15
N ASP A 119 -3.66 16.73 27.94
CA ASP A 119 -4.70 16.84 26.91
C ASP A 119 -4.73 15.63 25.96
N GLY A 120 -4.03 14.52 26.28
CA GLY A 120 -3.92 13.33 25.44
C GLY A 120 -3.06 13.50 24.16
N GLY A 121 -2.41 14.66 24.01
CA GLY A 121 -1.43 14.95 22.97
C GLY A 121 -0.03 14.50 23.36
N TYR A 122 0.96 14.74 22.49
CA TYR A 122 2.37 14.40 22.75
C TYR A 122 3.32 15.57 22.45
N LEU A 123 2.81 16.75 22.12
CA LEU A 123 3.66 17.86 21.72
C LEU A 123 4.52 18.37 22.87
N THR A 124 3.88 18.61 24.02
CA THR A 124 4.57 19.09 25.22
C THR A 124 5.53 18.03 25.76
N ALA A 125 5.10 16.76 25.82
CA ALA A 125 5.95 15.64 26.24
C ALA A 125 7.21 15.54 25.38
N ARG A 126 7.09 15.59 24.04
CA ARG A 126 8.27 15.57 23.15
C ARG A 126 9.18 16.78 23.34
N LYS A 127 8.61 18.00 23.46
CA LYS A 127 9.42 19.21 23.72
C LYS A 127 10.13 19.13 25.06
N THR A 128 9.51 18.56 26.08
CA THR A 128 10.11 18.33 27.39
C THR A 128 11.27 17.34 27.30
N LEU A 129 11.05 16.22 26.61
CA LEU A 129 12.09 15.21 26.41
C LEU A 129 13.29 15.76 25.60
N VAL A 130 13.04 16.60 24.57
CA VAL A 130 14.13 17.31 23.86
C VAL A 130 14.94 18.18 24.82
N ARG A 131 14.29 18.98 25.69
CA ARG A 131 15.01 19.82 26.69
C ARG A 131 15.82 18.97 27.65
N GLU A 132 15.27 17.86 28.13
CA GLU A 132 15.98 16.92 29.01
C GLU A 132 17.21 16.32 28.33
N LEU A 133 17.10 15.89 27.06
CA LEU A 133 18.22 15.36 26.30
C LEU A 133 19.34 16.41 26.13
N CYS A 134 18.98 17.63 25.77
CA CYS A 134 19.92 18.72 25.64
C CYS A 134 20.54 19.15 26.98
N SER A 135 19.80 19.11 28.08
CA SER A 135 20.34 19.44 29.41
C SER A 135 21.33 18.40 29.94
N ARG A 136 21.18 17.13 29.57
CA ARG A 136 22.05 16.03 29.98
C ARG A 136 23.31 15.85 29.11
N ASN A 137 23.29 16.42 27.90
CA ASN A 137 24.35 16.25 26.91
C ASN A 137 24.74 17.61 26.32
N SER A 138 25.92 18.11 26.69
CA SER A 138 26.40 19.43 26.28
C SER A 138 26.63 19.60 24.77
N GLY A 139 26.81 18.48 24.04
CA GLY A 139 26.95 18.48 22.58
C GLY A 139 25.59 18.35 21.82
N TYR A 140 24.47 18.31 22.56
CA TYR A 140 23.15 18.22 21.93
C TYR A 140 22.55 19.62 21.71
N VAL A 141 22.11 19.89 20.48
CA VAL A 141 21.58 21.20 20.10
C VAL A 141 20.17 21.05 19.54
N TRP A 142 19.19 21.66 20.19
CA TRP A 142 17.82 21.70 19.72
C TRP A 142 17.64 22.76 18.64
N LEU A 143 17.28 22.34 17.41
CA LEU A 143 17.02 23.26 16.29
C LEU A 143 15.75 24.08 16.45
N ASN A 144 14.78 23.58 17.21
CA ASN A 144 13.53 24.23 17.63
C ASN A 144 12.71 24.80 16.46
N GLN A 145 12.15 23.94 15.61
CA GLN A 145 11.34 24.34 14.47
C GLN A 145 10.21 25.33 14.78
N TYR A 146 9.79 25.42 16.04
CA TYR A 146 8.66 26.25 16.46
C TYR A 146 9.03 27.73 16.58
N GLU A 147 10.29 28.02 16.91
CA GLU A 147 10.79 29.37 17.19
C GLU A 147 11.91 29.79 16.24
N ASN A 148 12.53 28.83 15.53
CA ASN A 148 13.64 29.08 14.63
C ASN A 148 13.25 29.93 13.41
N PRO A 149 13.80 31.15 13.26
CA PRO A 149 13.48 31.99 12.10
C PRO A 149 13.80 31.35 10.76
N ALA A 150 14.83 30.53 10.68
CA ALA A 150 15.24 29.86 9.45
C ALA A 150 14.15 28.92 8.89
N ASN A 151 13.19 28.48 9.72
CA ASN A 151 12.04 27.70 9.25
C ASN A 151 11.14 28.50 8.30
N TRP A 152 10.82 29.76 8.58
CA TRP A 152 10.00 30.57 7.70
C TRP A 152 10.85 31.33 6.66
N LEU A 153 12.11 31.67 6.96
CA LEU A 153 13.04 32.30 6.01
C LEU A 153 13.25 31.44 4.78
N ALA A 154 13.35 30.12 4.91
CA ALA A 154 13.42 29.19 3.79
C ALA A 154 12.32 29.41 2.74
N HIS A 155 11.13 29.75 3.18
CA HIS A 155 9.98 29.98 2.31
C HIS A 155 9.90 31.43 1.82
N TYR A 156 10.39 32.39 2.61
CA TYR A 156 10.52 33.78 2.19
C TYR A 156 11.55 33.92 1.08
N GLU A 157 12.71 33.29 1.24
CA GLU A 157 13.84 33.44 0.31
C GLU A 157 13.69 32.55 -0.95
N ASN A 158 12.95 31.44 -0.88
CA ASN A 158 12.90 30.49 -1.98
C ASN A 158 11.47 30.22 -2.47
N THR A 159 10.56 29.70 -1.62
CA THR A 159 9.26 29.20 -2.08
C THR A 159 8.39 30.32 -2.69
N ALA A 160 8.27 31.45 -2.01
CA ALA A 160 7.43 32.55 -2.46
C ALA A 160 7.96 33.20 -3.74
N PRO A 161 9.27 33.51 -3.88
CA PRO A 161 9.83 34.02 -5.12
C PRO A 161 9.63 33.10 -6.32
N LEU A 162 9.82 31.80 -6.14
CA LEU A 162 9.61 30.80 -7.19
C LEU A 162 8.15 30.75 -7.66
N ILE A 163 7.19 30.76 -6.73
CA ILE A 163 5.76 30.84 -7.07
C ILE A 163 5.46 32.13 -7.82
N ALA A 164 5.94 33.28 -7.35
CA ALA A 164 5.69 34.57 -7.98
C ALA A 164 6.31 34.67 -9.39
N LYS A 165 7.47 34.04 -9.60
CA LYS A 165 8.13 33.95 -10.90
C LYS A 165 7.32 33.10 -11.89
N GLN A 166 6.78 31.95 -11.42
CA GLN A 166 6.02 31.04 -12.25
C GLN A 166 4.65 31.61 -12.62
N PHE A 167 4.01 32.34 -11.71
CA PHE A 167 2.69 32.92 -11.89
C PHE A 167 2.69 34.45 -11.73
N PRO A 168 3.07 35.19 -12.77
CA PRO A 168 3.07 36.66 -12.74
C PRO A 168 1.68 37.24 -12.42
N GLU A 169 0.61 36.60 -12.86
CA GLU A 169 -0.79 37.04 -12.69
C GLU A 169 -1.49 36.31 -11.53
N LEU A 170 -0.75 35.93 -10.48
CA LEU A 170 -1.34 35.22 -9.33
C LEU A 170 -2.28 36.13 -8.54
N ASP A 171 -3.54 35.71 -8.40
CA ASP A 171 -4.57 36.37 -7.60
C ASP A 171 -4.66 35.83 -6.17
N VAL A 172 -4.62 34.51 -6.03
CA VAL A 172 -4.85 33.83 -4.75
C VAL A 172 -3.86 32.69 -4.55
N LEU A 173 -3.24 32.64 -3.38
CA LEU A 173 -2.35 31.55 -2.97
C LEU A 173 -2.93 30.81 -1.75
N PHE A 174 -3.25 29.53 -1.91
CA PHE A 174 -3.69 28.65 -0.82
C PHE A 174 -2.49 27.93 -0.20
N ILE A 175 -2.34 27.99 1.12
CA ILE A 175 -1.20 27.39 1.83
C ILE A 175 -1.69 26.52 2.99
N GLY A 176 -1.33 25.22 2.98
CA GLY A 176 -1.58 24.30 4.08
C GLY A 176 -0.77 24.71 5.33
N THR A 177 -1.41 24.67 6.49
CA THR A 177 -0.82 25.16 7.74
C THR A 177 -0.48 24.01 8.68
N GLY A 178 0.82 23.84 8.98
CA GLY A 178 1.32 22.99 10.06
C GLY A 178 1.93 23.82 11.18
N THR A 179 3.27 23.94 11.23
CA THR A 179 3.98 24.80 12.20
C THR A 179 3.94 26.29 11.83
N GLY A 180 3.38 26.63 10.66
CA GLY A 180 3.27 28.01 10.19
C GLY A 180 4.45 28.52 9.38
N GLY A 181 5.55 27.77 9.24
CA GLY A 181 6.75 28.24 8.54
C GLY A 181 6.48 28.63 7.08
N THR A 182 5.90 27.75 6.28
CA THR A 182 5.55 28.01 4.89
C THR A 182 4.59 29.20 4.76
N LEU A 183 3.52 29.22 5.56
CA LEU A 183 2.54 30.30 5.57
C LEU A 183 3.22 31.64 5.90
N THR A 184 3.99 31.69 6.99
CA THR A 184 4.65 32.92 7.46
C THR A 184 5.63 33.46 6.42
N GLY A 185 6.46 32.59 5.83
CA GLY A 185 7.42 33.01 4.81
C GLY A 185 6.74 33.58 3.56
N CYS A 186 5.73 32.86 3.04
CA CYS A 186 4.99 33.32 1.86
C CYS A 186 4.19 34.61 2.17
N VAL A 187 3.47 34.70 3.30
CA VAL A 187 2.72 35.91 3.67
C VAL A 187 3.64 37.15 3.73
N ARG A 188 4.79 37.03 4.39
CA ARG A 188 5.73 38.13 4.51
C ARG A 188 6.27 38.57 3.15
N TRP A 189 6.71 37.58 2.33
CA TRP A 189 7.26 37.90 1.02
C TRP A 189 6.23 38.56 0.08
N PHE A 190 5.02 37.98 -0.02
CA PHE A 190 3.97 38.53 -0.89
C PHE A 190 3.51 39.90 -0.41
N ARG A 191 3.39 40.11 0.90
CA ARG A 191 3.10 41.44 1.46
C ARG A 191 4.16 42.48 1.05
N ASP A 192 5.44 42.08 1.09
CA ASP A 192 6.55 43.01 0.85
C ASP A 192 6.77 43.26 -0.67
N ASN A 193 6.45 42.30 -1.53
CA ASN A 193 6.78 42.33 -2.96
C ASN A 193 5.55 42.36 -3.89
N ARG A 194 4.42 41.81 -3.48
CA ARG A 194 3.19 41.69 -4.31
C ARG A 194 1.92 41.72 -3.42
N PRO A 195 1.61 42.89 -2.83
CA PRO A 195 0.54 43.01 -1.82
C PRO A 195 -0.87 42.76 -2.38
N GLY A 196 -1.05 42.74 -3.71
CA GLY A 196 -2.32 42.41 -4.35
C GLY A 196 -2.70 40.94 -4.29
N VAL A 197 -1.75 40.04 -4.03
CA VAL A 197 -2.02 38.60 -3.95
C VAL A 197 -2.70 38.24 -2.62
N ARG A 198 -3.88 37.65 -2.71
CA ARG A 198 -4.60 37.19 -1.52
C ARG A 198 -4.07 35.81 -1.05
N ILE A 199 -3.61 35.72 0.19
CA ILE A 199 -3.14 34.48 0.77
C ILE A 199 -4.23 33.86 1.65
N VAL A 200 -4.55 32.60 1.41
CA VAL A 200 -5.54 31.83 2.14
C VAL A 200 -4.86 30.68 2.88
N ALA A 201 -4.89 30.73 4.21
CA ALA A 201 -4.43 29.64 5.04
C ALA A 201 -5.44 28.49 5.02
N VAL A 202 -4.97 27.28 4.72
CA VAL A 202 -5.78 26.05 4.75
C VAL A 202 -5.34 25.23 5.94
N ASP A 203 -6.27 24.90 6.83
CA ASP A 203 -6.01 24.06 7.99
C ASP A 203 -7.02 22.92 8.09
N THR A 204 -6.66 21.86 8.83
CA THR A 204 -7.54 20.72 9.00
C THR A 204 -8.65 21.03 9.99
N VAL A 205 -9.83 20.48 9.78
CA VAL A 205 -10.93 20.51 10.75
C VAL A 205 -10.44 19.91 12.07
N GLY A 206 -10.80 20.54 13.20
CA GLY A 206 -10.31 20.17 14.53
C GLY A 206 -8.94 20.72 14.90
N SER A 207 -8.33 21.55 14.04
CA SER A 207 -7.11 22.31 14.38
C SER A 207 -7.45 23.56 15.21
N VAL A 208 -6.57 23.89 16.15
CA VAL A 208 -6.68 25.09 16.99
C VAL A 208 -5.76 26.23 16.54
N ASN A 209 -5.05 26.10 15.43
CA ASN A 209 -4.08 27.10 14.98
C ASN A 209 -4.68 28.51 14.78
N PHE A 210 -5.95 28.58 14.45
CA PHE A 210 -6.68 29.82 14.19
C PHE A 210 -7.84 30.05 15.20
N GLY A 211 -7.72 29.50 16.43
CA GLY A 211 -8.71 29.73 17.49
C GLY A 211 -9.99 28.90 17.35
N MET A 212 -10.02 27.92 16.45
CA MET A 212 -11.14 26.99 16.34
C MET A 212 -11.13 25.97 17.47
N PRO A 213 -12.30 25.40 17.86
CA PRO A 213 -12.37 24.35 18.87
C PRO A 213 -11.51 23.13 18.47
N ALA A 214 -10.85 22.52 19.45
CA ALA A 214 -10.12 21.27 19.26
C ALA A 214 -11.10 20.14 18.90
N GLY A 215 -10.72 19.30 17.93
CA GLY A 215 -11.53 18.16 17.49
C GLY A 215 -10.70 17.06 16.84
N PRO A 216 -11.32 15.92 16.50
CA PRO A 216 -10.66 14.85 15.74
C PRO A 216 -10.12 15.37 14.41
N ARG A 217 -8.92 14.92 14.03
CA ARG A 217 -8.27 15.35 12.79
C ARG A 217 -8.11 14.17 11.84
N HIS A 218 -8.62 14.35 10.64
CA HIS A 218 -8.52 13.33 9.57
C HIS A 218 -7.21 13.40 8.78
N LEU A 219 -6.44 14.50 8.90
CA LEU A 219 -5.15 14.67 8.23
C LEU A 219 -4.04 14.81 9.28
N PRO A 220 -3.11 13.84 9.38
CA PRO A 220 -1.96 13.95 10.26
C PRO A 220 -1.00 15.06 9.77
N GLY A 221 -0.44 15.83 10.70
CA GLY A 221 0.57 16.86 10.41
C GLY A 221 0.16 18.30 10.70
N ALA A 222 -1.12 18.63 10.78
CA ALA A 222 -1.58 19.91 11.29
C ALA A 222 -1.81 19.80 12.81
N ARG A 223 -1.02 20.51 13.63
CA ARG A 223 -1.02 20.34 15.10
C ARG A 223 -1.47 21.58 15.84
N PRO A 224 -2.13 21.45 17.02
CA PRO A 224 -2.44 22.59 17.87
C PRO A 224 -1.17 23.17 18.48
N ARG A 225 -1.09 24.48 18.51
CA ARG A 225 -0.25 25.19 19.49
C ARG A 225 -1.01 25.23 20.81
N GLY A 226 -0.38 24.81 21.91
CA GLY A 226 -0.79 25.20 23.25
C GLY A 226 -0.72 26.74 23.30
N ALA A 227 -1.74 27.34 23.89
CA ALA A 227 -1.90 28.77 23.96
C ALA A 227 -0.72 29.43 24.72
N GLU A 228 0.19 30.02 23.98
CA GLU A 228 0.83 31.28 24.35
C GLU A 228 0.91 32.15 23.09
N PRO A 229 0.50 33.42 23.13
CA PRO A 229 0.56 34.29 21.98
C PRO A 229 2.03 34.60 21.69
N SER A 230 2.60 33.95 20.67
CA SER A 230 3.80 34.49 20.07
C SER A 230 3.41 35.84 19.47
N SER A 231 4.25 36.86 19.67
CA SER A 231 4.09 38.25 19.29
C SER A 231 3.98 38.55 17.78
N ALA A 232 3.37 37.64 17.04
CA ALA A 232 2.97 37.83 15.65
C ALA A 232 1.45 37.72 15.58
N ALA A 233 0.77 38.76 16.05
CA ALA A 233 -0.64 38.98 15.73
C ALA A 233 -0.79 39.06 14.20
N PRO A 234 -1.85 38.46 13.61
CA PRO A 234 -2.17 38.67 12.21
C PRO A 234 -2.43 40.17 12.00
N PRO A 235 -1.95 40.76 10.90
CA PRO A 235 -2.15 42.18 10.64
C PRO A 235 -3.66 42.49 10.56
N ALA A 236 -4.06 43.64 11.10
CA ALA A 236 -5.43 44.15 11.03
C ALA A 236 -5.90 44.21 9.56
N GLY A 237 -6.97 43.49 9.26
CA GLY A 237 -7.52 43.36 7.90
C GLY A 237 -8.04 41.95 7.58
N TRP A 238 -7.97 41.01 8.50
CA TRP A 238 -8.48 39.64 8.31
C TRP A 238 -9.99 39.56 8.51
N SER A 239 -10.75 39.47 7.41
CA SER A 239 -12.16 39.10 7.45
C SER A 239 -12.26 37.57 7.19
N GLY A 240 -12.41 36.80 8.25
CA GLY A 240 -12.72 35.36 8.17
C GLY A 240 -14.16 35.17 7.71
N THR A 241 -14.37 34.75 6.47
CA THR A 241 -15.69 34.26 6.04
C THR A 241 -15.77 32.76 6.26
N THR A 242 -16.50 32.37 7.31
CA THR A 242 -16.91 30.98 7.54
C THR A 242 -18.12 30.66 6.66
N ARG A 243 -17.92 29.91 5.58
CA ARG A 243 -18.97 29.10 4.97
C ARG A 243 -18.48 27.64 4.92
N PRO A 244 -19.24 26.68 5.43
CA PRO A 244 -18.90 25.27 5.26
C PRO A 244 -19.17 24.88 3.81
N ALA A 245 -18.09 24.58 3.08
CA ALA A 245 -18.18 23.92 1.78
C ALA A 245 -18.26 22.40 2.00
N PRO A 246 -19.00 21.66 1.15
CA PRO A 246 -19.06 20.20 1.24
C PRO A 246 -17.66 19.62 1.03
N SER A 247 -17.28 18.68 1.86
CA SER A 247 -15.97 18.05 1.91
C SER A 247 -15.59 17.33 0.59
N PRO A 248 -14.55 17.74 -0.12
CA PRO A 248 -13.93 16.87 -1.12
C PRO A 248 -13.00 15.89 -0.40
N ARG A 249 -13.22 14.59 -0.62
CA ARG A 249 -12.31 13.55 -0.17
C ARG A 249 -11.04 13.59 -1.03
N TRP A 250 -9.90 13.89 -0.42
CA TRP A 250 -8.59 13.86 -1.08
C TRP A 250 -7.86 12.57 -0.70
N PRO A 251 -7.25 11.87 -1.65
CA PRO A 251 -6.39 10.73 -1.34
C PRO A 251 -5.03 11.20 -0.79
N SER A 252 -4.48 10.42 0.14
CA SER A 252 -3.13 10.64 0.70
C SER A 252 -2.05 10.56 -0.40
N PRO A 253 -0.99 11.37 -0.34
CA PRO A 253 0.08 11.32 -1.33
C PRO A 253 0.89 10.02 -1.21
N PRO A 254 1.33 9.43 -2.34
CA PRO A 254 2.14 8.22 -2.35
C PRO A 254 3.53 8.48 -1.75
N THR A 255 3.93 7.64 -0.82
CA THR A 255 5.30 7.57 -0.31
C THR A 255 6.13 6.66 -1.22
N TRP A 256 7.12 7.20 -1.90
CA TRP A 256 8.10 6.43 -2.66
C TRP A 256 9.21 5.95 -1.72
N ALA A 257 9.33 4.65 -1.55
CA ALA A 257 10.48 4.04 -0.88
C ALA A 257 11.51 3.64 -1.94
N THR A 258 12.67 4.26 -1.92
CA THR A 258 13.86 3.80 -2.66
C THR A 258 14.53 2.68 -1.87
N ALA A 259 14.59 1.49 -2.48
CA ALA A 259 15.39 0.39 -1.96
C ALA A 259 16.88 0.70 -2.16
N THR A 260 17.62 0.86 -1.07
CA THR A 260 19.09 0.94 -1.09
C THR A 260 19.69 -0.44 -0.86
N SER A 261 20.58 -0.84 -1.77
CA SER A 261 21.33 -2.09 -1.72
C SER A 261 22.20 -2.19 -0.45
N LYS A 262 21.99 -3.22 0.36
CA LYS A 262 22.91 -3.59 1.44
C LYS A 262 24.17 -4.23 0.85
N ARG A 263 25.34 -3.63 1.08
CA ARG A 263 26.61 -4.32 0.94
C ARG A 263 26.79 -5.28 2.13
N PHE A 264 26.87 -6.56 1.81
CA PHE A 264 27.29 -7.56 2.80
C PHE A 264 28.82 -7.54 2.94
N THR A 265 29.30 -7.33 4.15
CA THR A 265 30.68 -7.64 4.52
C THR A 265 30.76 -9.12 4.88
N THR A 266 31.57 -9.87 4.14
CA THR A 266 31.84 -11.28 4.38
C THR A 266 32.91 -11.45 5.45
N THR A 267 32.59 -12.20 6.49
CA THR A 267 33.59 -12.81 7.39
C THR A 267 33.99 -14.19 6.84
N PRO A 268 35.27 -14.56 6.81
CA PRO A 268 35.68 -15.84 6.25
C PRO A 268 35.60 -16.96 7.28
N GLY A 269 34.98 -18.08 6.89
CA GLY A 269 34.97 -19.29 7.70
C GLY A 269 34.29 -20.49 7.05
N CYS A 270 35.12 -21.37 6.51
CA CYS A 270 34.93 -22.82 6.33
C CYS A 270 33.94 -23.37 5.29
N GLY A 271 34.46 -24.17 4.32
CA GLY A 271 33.71 -25.18 3.58
C GLY A 271 33.89 -25.18 2.07
N ALA A 272 35.00 -25.68 1.55
CA ALA A 272 35.19 -25.95 0.14
C ALA A 272 34.37 -27.17 -0.31
N SER A 273 33.21 -26.95 -0.96
CA SER A 273 32.53 -27.98 -1.78
C SER A 273 31.47 -27.45 -2.74
N THR A 274 31.04 -26.20 -2.64
CA THR A 274 29.97 -25.62 -3.51
C THR A 274 30.48 -24.67 -4.58
N ALA A 275 31.78 -24.47 -4.67
CA ALA A 275 32.37 -23.46 -5.57
C ALA A 275 32.36 -23.85 -7.07
N THR A 276 32.21 -25.13 -7.39
CA THR A 276 32.28 -25.60 -8.81
C THR A 276 30.95 -25.39 -9.55
N SER A 277 29.81 -25.55 -8.89
CA SER A 277 28.49 -25.35 -9.46
C SER A 277 28.20 -23.88 -9.75
N THR A 278 28.55 -23.01 -8.83
CA THR A 278 28.31 -21.54 -8.96
C THR A 278 29.22 -20.91 -10.02
N ARG A 279 30.42 -21.44 -10.21
CA ARG A 279 31.37 -20.96 -11.24
C ARG A 279 30.94 -21.34 -12.65
N ASN A 280 30.39 -22.52 -12.85
CA ASN A 280 29.89 -22.98 -14.17
C ASN A 280 28.60 -22.22 -14.53
N ARG A 281 27.74 -21.89 -13.57
CA ARG A 281 26.51 -21.08 -13.78
C ARG A 281 26.84 -19.62 -14.10
N LYS A 282 27.79 -19.00 -13.37
CA LYS A 282 28.28 -17.65 -13.68
C LYS A 282 28.96 -17.60 -15.07
N ARG A 283 29.58 -18.68 -15.54
CA ARG A 283 30.17 -18.76 -16.85
C ARG A 283 29.13 -18.95 -17.96
N ALA A 284 28.07 -19.74 -17.74
CA ALA A 284 26.93 -19.85 -18.64
C ALA A 284 26.12 -18.55 -18.74
N MET A 285 25.94 -17.81 -17.61
CA MET A 285 25.32 -16.48 -17.60
C MET A 285 26.22 -15.40 -18.23
N ALA A 286 27.55 -15.52 -18.15
CA ALA A 286 28.49 -14.58 -18.79
C ALA A 286 28.56 -14.77 -20.31
N GLU A 287 28.24 -15.95 -20.81
CA GLU A 287 28.23 -16.25 -22.27
C GLU A 287 26.92 -15.80 -22.96
N GLN A 288 25.88 -15.41 -22.19
CA GLN A 288 24.64 -14.77 -22.67
C GLN A 288 24.66 -13.24 -22.57
N GLN A 289 25.80 -12.62 -22.35
CA GLN A 289 25.93 -11.16 -22.30
C GLN A 289 25.56 -10.54 -23.67
N GLY A 290 24.43 -9.87 -23.73
CA GLY A 290 24.04 -8.96 -24.80
C GLY A 290 22.76 -9.26 -25.56
N VAL A 291 22.08 -10.40 -25.31
CA VAL A 291 20.78 -10.68 -25.94
C VAL A 291 19.65 -10.43 -24.91
N PRO A 292 18.72 -9.52 -25.20
CA PRO A 292 17.56 -9.35 -24.32
C PRO A 292 16.73 -10.63 -24.24
N PRO A 293 16.06 -10.89 -23.11
CA PRO A 293 15.19 -12.05 -22.99
C PRO A 293 14.11 -12.04 -24.08
N GLN A 294 13.80 -13.22 -24.62
CA GLN A 294 12.72 -13.36 -25.58
C GLN A 294 11.40 -13.02 -24.89
N PHE A 295 10.66 -12.06 -25.45
CA PHE A 295 9.33 -11.71 -24.94
C PHE A 295 8.27 -12.62 -25.55
N SER A 296 7.33 -13.12 -24.73
CA SER A 296 6.24 -13.98 -25.16
C SER A 296 4.88 -13.52 -24.64
N VAL A 297 3.83 -13.88 -25.35
CA VAL A 297 2.44 -13.66 -24.95
C VAL A 297 1.75 -14.99 -24.70
N VAL A 298 1.06 -15.15 -23.58
CA VAL A 298 0.25 -16.33 -23.24
C VAL A 298 -1.22 -15.94 -23.29
N PRO A 299 -1.97 -16.37 -24.34
CA PRO A 299 -3.39 -16.09 -24.49
C PRO A 299 -4.23 -16.80 -23.43
N GLY A 300 -5.45 -16.28 -23.16
CA GLY A 300 -6.36 -16.84 -22.14
C GLY A 300 -6.68 -18.33 -22.32
N ALA A 301 -6.81 -18.81 -23.54
CA ALA A 301 -7.02 -20.23 -23.81
C ALA A 301 -5.84 -21.10 -23.36
N ALA A 302 -4.60 -20.63 -23.53
CA ALA A 302 -3.40 -21.33 -23.06
C ALA A 302 -3.26 -21.23 -21.55
N VAL A 303 -3.62 -20.09 -20.94
CA VAL A 303 -3.70 -19.93 -19.49
C VAL A 303 -4.67 -20.94 -18.90
N HIS A 304 -5.87 -21.05 -19.47
CA HIS A 304 -6.90 -22.00 -19.01
C HIS A 304 -6.39 -23.44 -19.06
N ARG A 305 -5.85 -23.88 -20.19
CA ARG A 305 -5.29 -25.24 -20.32
C ARG A 305 -4.13 -25.51 -19.37
N SER A 306 -3.31 -24.53 -19.09
CA SER A 306 -2.20 -24.66 -18.13
C SER A 306 -2.66 -24.87 -16.69
N LEU A 307 -3.87 -24.41 -16.34
CA LEU A 307 -4.47 -24.55 -15.01
C LEU A 307 -5.39 -25.75 -14.90
N GLU A 308 -5.99 -26.19 -16.01
CA GLU A 308 -6.88 -27.33 -16.06
C GLU A 308 -6.13 -28.62 -15.69
N GLY A 309 -6.70 -29.43 -14.78
CA GLY A 309 -6.08 -30.66 -14.29
C GLY A 309 -4.89 -30.46 -13.32
N ASN A 310 -4.57 -29.20 -12.94
CA ASN A 310 -3.44 -28.89 -12.06
C ASN A 310 -3.87 -28.05 -10.83
N ARG A 311 -5.15 -28.05 -10.48
CA ARG A 311 -5.69 -27.20 -9.40
C ARG A 311 -5.05 -27.50 -8.05
N ALA A 312 -4.83 -28.77 -7.72
CA ALA A 312 -4.15 -29.19 -6.49
C ALA A 312 -2.74 -28.57 -6.38
N GLU A 313 -1.96 -28.60 -7.48
CA GLU A 313 -0.63 -27.99 -7.53
C GLU A 313 -0.70 -26.45 -7.35
N VAL A 314 -1.73 -25.79 -7.91
CA VAL A 314 -1.95 -24.34 -7.74
C VAL A 314 -2.32 -24.00 -6.30
N ILE A 315 -3.10 -24.83 -5.61
CA ILE A 315 -3.41 -24.65 -4.17
C ILE A 315 -2.11 -24.69 -3.35
N ASP A 316 -1.25 -25.68 -3.59
CA ASP A 316 0.00 -25.84 -2.87
C ASP A 316 0.99 -24.71 -3.19
N LEU A 317 1.02 -24.25 -4.44
CA LEU A 317 1.83 -23.11 -4.87
C LEU A 317 1.41 -21.80 -4.18
N VAL A 318 0.11 -21.57 -4.05
CA VAL A 318 -0.43 -20.39 -3.36
C VAL A 318 -0.11 -20.48 -1.85
N GLU A 319 -0.23 -21.64 -1.25
CA GLU A 319 0.14 -21.87 0.15
C GLU A 319 1.65 -21.61 0.38
N ALA A 320 2.50 -22.11 -0.51
CA ALA A 320 3.95 -21.86 -0.47
C ALA A 320 4.27 -20.36 -0.63
N ALA A 321 3.53 -19.63 -1.47
CA ALA A 321 3.69 -18.19 -1.63
C ALA A 321 3.33 -17.41 -0.34
N TYR A 322 2.28 -17.82 0.37
CA TYR A 322 1.94 -17.26 1.68
C TYR A 322 3.02 -17.52 2.72
N ARG A 323 3.56 -18.76 2.79
CA ARG A 323 4.68 -19.08 3.70
C ARG A 323 5.89 -18.18 3.42
N ARG A 324 6.28 -18.09 2.15
CA ARG A 324 7.38 -17.23 1.74
C ARG A 324 7.15 -15.76 2.07
N HIS A 325 5.90 -15.29 1.96
CA HIS A 325 5.53 -13.92 2.32
C HIS A 325 5.69 -13.66 3.82
N GLY A 326 5.16 -14.54 4.67
CA GLY A 326 5.31 -14.43 6.12
C GLY A 326 6.77 -14.51 6.59
N GLU A 327 7.61 -15.27 5.90
CA GLU A 327 9.06 -15.37 6.14
C GLU A 327 9.85 -14.15 5.63
N GLY A 328 9.19 -13.16 5.01
CA GLY A 328 9.83 -11.95 4.47
C GLY A 328 10.58 -12.15 3.15
N GLY A 329 10.34 -13.26 2.45
CA GLY A 329 10.97 -13.61 1.17
C GLY A 329 10.31 -12.98 -0.06
N THR A 330 9.41 -12.00 0.12
CA THR A 330 8.69 -11.34 -0.97
C THR A 330 8.63 -9.83 -0.77
N VAL A 331 8.33 -9.10 -1.84
CA VAL A 331 7.98 -7.68 -1.79
C VAL A 331 6.58 -7.51 -2.36
N ASN A 332 5.64 -7.06 -1.54
CA ASN A 332 4.24 -6.87 -1.93
C ASN A 332 3.76 -5.47 -1.48
N PRO A 333 4.07 -4.40 -2.24
CA PRO A 333 3.67 -3.05 -1.90
C PRO A 333 2.14 -2.88 -2.01
N PRO A 334 1.57 -1.81 -1.40
CA PRO A 334 0.17 -1.49 -1.57
C PRO A 334 -0.24 -1.34 -3.02
N SER A 335 -1.46 -1.77 -3.36
CA SER A 335 -2.03 -1.61 -4.69
C SER A 335 -2.20 -0.13 -5.05
N TYR A 336 -1.92 0.22 -6.32
CA TYR A 336 -2.10 1.56 -6.85
C TYR A 336 -3.37 1.64 -7.69
N PHE A 337 -4.21 2.64 -7.40
CA PHE A 337 -5.52 2.80 -8.04
C PHE A 337 -5.53 4.01 -8.98
N LEU A 338 -5.77 3.76 -10.25
CA LEU A 338 -6.21 4.80 -11.20
C LEU A 338 -7.73 4.90 -11.11
N ARG A 339 -8.24 6.00 -10.60
CA ARG A 339 -9.67 6.33 -10.48
C ARG A 339 -10.02 7.44 -11.47
N PHE A 340 -11.22 7.39 -12.01
CA PHE A 340 -11.69 8.34 -13.01
C PHE A 340 -12.75 9.25 -12.42
N PRO A 341 -12.56 10.59 -12.40
CA PRO A 341 -13.54 11.52 -11.82
C PRO A 341 -14.91 11.46 -12.53
N ASP A 342 -14.91 11.25 -13.84
CA ASP A 342 -16.09 11.14 -14.69
C ASP A 342 -16.76 9.75 -14.66
N ARG A 343 -16.07 8.74 -14.12
CA ARG A 343 -16.50 7.34 -14.02
C ARG A 343 -16.18 6.78 -12.65
N PRO A 344 -16.87 7.21 -11.58
CA PRO A 344 -16.49 6.93 -10.19
C PRO A 344 -16.54 5.44 -9.81
N THR A 345 -17.33 4.63 -10.52
CA THR A 345 -17.40 3.18 -10.32
C THR A 345 -16.30 2.41 -11.06
N ALA A 346 -15.69 3.02 -12.08
CA ALA A 346 -14.60 2.42 -12.85
C ALA A 346 -13.26 2.65 -12.18
N ARG A 347 -12.37 1.68 -12.31
CA ARG A 347 -10.99 1.77 -11.81
C ARG A 347 -10.05 0.85 -12.56
N ILE A 348 -8.77 1.21 -12.58
CA ILE A 348 -7.68 0.32 -12.95
C ILE A 348 -6.75 0.21 -11.76
N ILE A 349 -6.28 -1.00 -11.48
CA ILE A 349 -5.45 -1.30 -10.31
C ILE A 349 -4.15 -1.91 -10.79
N ALA A 350 -3.04 -1.37 -10.33
CA ALA A 350 -1.71 -1.91 -10.51
C ALA A 350 -1.25 -2.61 -9.21
N LEU A 351 -0.87 -3.87 -9.33
CA LEU A 351 -0.36 -4.67 -8.21
C LEU A 351 1.06 -5.16 -8.55
N PRO A 352 2.08 -4.30 -8.38
CA PRO A 352 3.47 -4.73 -8.51
C PRO A 352 3.83 -5.66 -7.35
N ALA A 353 4.67 -6.65 -7.62
CA ALA A 353 5.15 -7.55 -6.59
C ALA A 353 6.49 -8.19 -7.01
N SER A 354 7.16 -8.81 -6.03
CA SER A 354 8.36 -9.63 -6.23
C SER A 354 8.27 -10.86 -5.35
N VAL A 355 8.50 -12.01 -5.95
CA VAL A 355 8.68 -13.28 -5.23
C VAL A 355 10.16 -13.65 -5.35
N GLY A 356 10.93 -13.42 -4.29
CA GLY A 356 12.38 -13.69 -4.28
C GLY A 356 12.68 -15.19 -4.46
N GLY A 357 13.77 -15.51 -5.14
CA GLY A 357 14.34 -16.86 -5.19
C GLY A 357 15.27 -17.09 -4.00
N THR A 358 14.98 -18.08 -3.15
CA THR A 358 15.99 -18.68 -2.27
C THR A 358 16.32 -20.06 -2.84
N ASP A 359 17.60 -20.37 -2.95
CA ASP A 359 18.18 -21.67 -3.32
C ASP A 359 17.42 -22.53 -4.35
N ASP A 360 17.96 -22.46 -5.54
CA ASP A 360 17.51 -23.09 -6.79
C ASP A 360 17.61 -24.64 -6.82
N THR A 361 17.06 -25.34 -5.83
CA THR A 361 16.94 -26.79 -5.90
C THR A 361 15.79 -27.26 -6.80
N GLU A 362 14.85 -26.35 -7.15
CA GLU A 362 13.71 -26.67 -8.02
C GLU A 362 13.59 -25.79 -9.28
N GLY A 363 14.60 -24.97 -9.62
CA GLY A 363 14.55 -24.15 -10.85
C GLY A 363 13.56 -22.97 -10.80
N THR A 364 13.06 -22.61 -9.63
CA THR A 364 12.15 -21.47 -9.42
C THR A 364 12.94 -20.22 -9.06
N GLY A 365 13.81 -19.77 -9.96
CA GLY A 365 14.38 -18.42 -9.83
C GLY A 365 13.27 -17.43 -9.57
N GLY A 366 13.49 -16.43 -8.67
CA GLY A 366 12.47 -15.46 -8.30
C GLY A 366 11.80 -14.82 -9.51
N VAL A 367 10.63 -14.24 -9.32
CA VAL A 367 9.88 -13.53 -10.36
C VAL A 367 9.46 -12.16 -9.84
N ASP A 368 9.75 -11.15 -10.64
CA ASP A 368 9.22 -9.80 -10.46
C ASP A 368 8.09 -9.56 -11.46
N GLY A 369 7.21 -8.60 -11.20
CA GLY A 369 6.19 -8.29 -12.18
C GLY A 369 5.07 -7.42 -11.66
N ILE A 370 4.01 -7.35 -12.47
CA ILE A 370 2.86 -6.54 -12.16
C ILE A 370 1.59 -7.14 -12.77
N LYS A 371 0.53 -7.21 -11.96
CA LYS A 371 -0.82 -7.35 -12.47
C LYS A 371 -1.44 -5.98 -12.72
N TRP A 372 -1.97 -5.80 -13.93
CA TRP A 372 -2.75 -4.63 -14.34
C TRP A 372 -4.19 -5.08 -14.57
N ILE A 373 -5.11 -4.71 -13.66
CA ILE A 373 -6.50 -5.16 -13.70
C ILE A 373 -7.46 -3.97 -13.78
N SER A 374 -8.38 -4.03 -14.72
CA SER A 374 -9.45 -3.06 -14.93
C SER A 374 -10.76 -3.57 -14.35
N SER A 375 -11.56 -2.70 -13.75
CA SER A 375 -12.93 -2.99 -13.32
C SER A 375 -13.85 -1.86 -13.77
N PHE A 376 -14.72 -2.17 -14.73
CA PHE A 376 -15.67 -1.27 -15.35
C PHE A 376 -17.08 -1.88 -15.27
N PRO A 377 -17.85 -1.62 -14.20
CA PRO A 377 -19.16 -2.24 -13.98
C PRO A 377 -20.15 -2.07 -15.14
N THR A 378 -20.11 -0.94 -15.83
CA THR A 378 -20.99 -0.64 -16.99
C THR A 378 -20.72 -1.51 -18.23
N ASN A 379 -19.65 -2.30 -18.23
CA ASN A 379 -19.38 -3.25 -19.31
C ASN A 379 -20.45 -4.34 -19.42
N LEU A 380 -21.09 -4.70 -18.30
CA LEU A 380 -22.14 -5.71 -18.28
C LEU A 380 -23.34 -5.31 -19.17
N GLU A 381 -23.68 -4.01 -19.21
CA GLU A 381 -24.72 -3.44 -20.08
C GLU A 381 -24.38 -3.60 -21.57
N ARG A 382 -23.10 -3.82 -21.89
CA ARG A 382 -22.58 -4.01 -23.26
C ARG A 382 -22.30 -5.47 -23.58
N GLY A 383 -22.66 -6.40 -22.70
CA GLY A 383 -22.36 -7.83 -22.84
C GLY A 383 -20.86 -8.17 -22.76
N VAL A 384 -20.04 -7.30 -22.16
CA VAL A 384 -18.60 -7.50 -21.98
C VAL A 384 -18.31 -7.72 -20.50
N PRO A 385 -17.34 -8.60 -20.13
CA PRO A 385 -16.98 -8.83 -18.74
C PRO A 385 -16.60 -7.54 -18.00
N ARG A 386 -17.06 -7.41 -16.76
CA ARG A 386 -16.78 -6.26 -15.89
C ARG A 386 -15.29 -6.01 -15.68
N ALA A 387 -14.51 -7.08 -15.57
CA ALA A 387 -13.09 -7.01 -15.28
C ALA A 387 -12.27 -7.67 -16.38
N SER A 388 -11.10 -7.12 -16.62
CA SER A 388 -10.06 -7.70 -17.48
C SER A 388 -8.70 -7.43 -16.86
N ALA A 389 -7.75 -8.35 -17.04
CA ALA A 389 -6.41 -8.18 -16.49
C ALA A 389 -5.34 -8.69 -17.45
N VAL A 390 -4.16 -8.10 -17.32
CA VAL A 390 -2.93 -8.66 -17.86
C VAL A 390 -1.90 -8.78 -16.73
N LEU A 391 -1.02 -9.76 -16.85
CA LEU A 391 0.10 -10.00 -15.95
C LEU A 391 1.39 -9.88 -16.75
N LEU A 392 2.30 -9.00 -16.32
CA LEU A 392 3.66 -8.90 -16.85
C LEU A 392 4.61 -9.57 -15.87
N LEU A 393 5.47 -10.44 -16.40
CA LEU A 393 6.54 -11.09 -15.64
C LEU A 393 7.88 -10.52 -16.08
N ASN A 394 8.71 -10.16 -15.10
CA ASN A 394 10.03 -9.58 -15.28
C ASN A 394 11.10 -10.56 -14.76
N ASP A 395 12.21 -10.62 -15.47
CA ASP A 395 13.41 -11.30 -15.02
C ASP A 395 14.02 -10.55 -13.82
N PRO A 396 14.24 -11.21 -12.69
CA PRO A 396 14.66 -10.54 -11.44
C PRO A 396 16.13 -10.07 -11.46
N VAL A 397 16.91 -10.53 -12.45
CA VAL A 397 18.33 -10.16 -12.59
C VAL A 397 18.51 -8.94 -13.49
N THR A 398 17.83 -8.96 -14.64
CA THR A 398 17.95 -7.91 -15.66
C THR A 398 16.86 -6.85 -15.58
N GLY A 399 15.74 -7.17 -14.94
CA GLY A 399 14.54 -6.32 -14.88
C GLY A 399 13.73 -6.30 -16.18
N TYR A 400 14.17 -6.99 -17.24
CA TYR A 400 13.43 -7.04 -18.50
C TYR A 400 12.13 -7.82 -18.36
N PRO A 401 10.99 -7.31 -18.89
CA PRO A 401 9.79 -8.13 -19.01
C PRO A 401 10.03 -9.22 -20.07
N TYR A 402 9.69 -10.47 -19.71
CA TYR A 402 9.84 -11.60 -20.61
C TYR A 402 8.52 -12.24 -21.03
N ALA A 403 7.42 -11.93 -20.33
CA ALA A 403 6.12 -12.47 -20.66
C ALA A 403 4.98 -11.50 -20.34
N CYS A 404 3.92 -11.56 -21.18
CA CYS A 404 2.60 -10.97 -20.91
C CYS A 404 1.54 -12.08 -20.98
N LEU A 405 0.79 -12.26 -19.90
CA LEU A 405 -0.25 -13.31 -19.80
C LEU A 405 -1.64 -12.68 -19.67
N GLU A 406 -2.67 -13.37 -20.17
CA GLU A 406 -4.04 -13.06 -19.77
C GLU A 406 -4.16 -13.25 -18.25
N GLY A 407 -4.53 -12.20 -17.53
CA GLY A 407 -4.44 -12.15 -16.08
C GLY A 407 -5.76 -12.38 -15.35
N SER A 408 -6.91 -12.36 -16.04
CA SER A 408 -8.21 -12.51 -15.36
C SER A 408 -8.43 -13.93 -14.87
N ILE A 409 -8.06 -14.92 -15.69
CA ILE A 409 -8.14 -16.34 -15.33
C ILE A 409 -7.13 -16.66 -14.22
N ILE A 410 -5.91 -16.13 -14.31
CA ILE A 410 -4.89 -16.27 -13.25
C ILE A 410 -5.41 -15.67 -11.94
N SER A 411 -6.01 -14.49 -12.00
CA SER A 411 -6.57 -13.83 -10.81
C SER A 411 -7.72 -14.61 -10.18
N ALA A 412 -8.59 -15.24 -10.99
CA ALA A 412 -9.65 -16.10 -10.50
C ALA A 412 -9.09 -17.38 -9.86
N ALA A 413 -8.14 -18.03 -10.53
CA ALA A 413 -7.50 -19.26 -10.07
C ALA A 413 -6.75 -19.07 -8.74
N ARG A 414 -5.89 -18.02 -8.61
CA ARG A 414 -5.17 -17.77 -7.36
C ARG A 414 -6.11 -17.36 -6.21
N THR A 415 -7.25 -16.71 -6.52
CA THR A 415 -8.26 -16.36 -5.51
C THR A 415 -8.96 -17.61 -5.00
N ALA A 416 -9.36 -18.49 -5.91
CA ALA A 416 -9.96 -19.79 -5.57
C ALA A 416 -8.97 -20.68 -4.79
N ALA A 417 -7.73 -20.75 -5.23
CA ALA A 417 -6.68 -21.50 -4.54
C ALA A 417 -6.43 -20.97 -3.12
N SER A 418 -6.41 -19.65 -2.93
CA SER A 418 -6.29 -19.01 -1.60
C SER A 418 -7.46 -19.39 -0.68
N ALA A 419 -8.69 -19.25 -1.16
CA ALA A 419 -9.89 -19.60 -0.41
C ALA A 419 -9.90 -21.11 -0.05
N THR A 420 -9.55 -21.97 -1.01
CA THR A 420 -9.49 -23.44 -0.81
C THR A 420 -8.36 -23.85 0.13
N ALA A 421 -7.18 -23.23 0.03
CA ALA A 421 -6.07 -23.48 0.96
C ALA A 421 -6.48 -23.11 2.40
N ALA A 422 -7.14 -21.97 2.60
CA ALA A 422 -7.65 -21.56 3.90
C ALA A 422 -8.70 -22.56 4.43
N ALA A 423 -9.68 -22.93 3.61
CA ALA A 423 -10.69 -23.93 3.99
C ALA A 423 -10.04 -25.27 4.39
N ARG A 424 -9.06 -25.76 3.60
CA ARG A 424 -8.29 -26.97 3.88
C ARG A 424 -7.59 -26.92 5.24
N ARG A 425 -6.92 -25.84 5.55
CA ARG A 425 -6.14 -25.68 6.79
C ARG A 425 -7.04 -25.50 8.02
N ILE A 426 -8.10 -24.72 7.90
CA ILE A 426 -9.08 -24.51 8.96
C ILE A 426 -9.79 -25.85 9.28
N ALA A 427 -10.25 -26.58 8.26
CA ALA A 427 -10.88 -27.89 8.46
C ALA A 427 -9.93 -28.91 9.13
N ALA A 428 -8.65 -28.91 8.71
CA ALA A 428 -7.64 -29.77 9.33
C ALA A 428 -7.39 -29.45 10.81
N GLN A 429 -7.33 -28.17 11.18
CA GLN A 429 -7.17 -27.76 12.58
C GLN A 429 -8.41 -28.09 13.43
N ARG A 430 -9.62 -27.93 12.86
CA ARG A 430 -10.87 -28.27 13.53
C ARG A 430 -11.13 -29.81 13.64
N GLY A 431 -10.40 -30.60 12.86
CA GLY A 431 -10.61 -32.05 12.78
C GLY A 431 -11.94 -32.47 12.14
N THR A 432 -12.59 -31.53 11.42
CA THR A 432 -13.90 -31.76 10.76
C THR A 432 -13.89 -31.15 9.38
N THR A 433 -14.52 -31.82 8.40
CA THR A 433 -14.71 -31.31 7.05
C THR A 433 -16.14 -30.82 6.86
N PRO A 434 -16.34 -29.70 6.15
CA PRO A 434 -17.69 -29.20 5.83
C PRO A 434 -18.48 -30.22 5.01
N ARG A 435 -19.72 -30.45 5.39
CA ARG A 435 -20.65 -31.32 4.66
C ARG A 435 -21.70 -30.56 3.88
N ARG A 436 -21.99 -29.30 4.29
CA ARG A 436 -22.92 -28.39 3.61
C ARG A 436 -22.18 -27.13 3.23
N ILE A 437 -22.08 -26.87 1.93
CA ILE A 437 -21.32 -25.75 1.38
C ILE A 437 -22.28 -24.76 0.71
N GLY A 438 -22.25 -23.50 1.17
CA GLY A 438 -23.08 -22.42 0.66
C GLY A 438 -22.31 -21.41 -0.19
N PHE A 439 -22.90 -21.01 -1.30
CA PHE A 439 -22.38 -19.95 -2.18
C PHE A 439 -23.32 -18.73 -2.15
N PHE A 440 -22.80 -17.64 -1.63
CA PHE A 440 -23.44 -16.34 -1.63
C PHE A 440 -22.84 -15.49 -2.75
N GLY A 441 -23.62 -15.31 -3.85
CA GLY A 441 -23.13 -14.80 -5.13
C GLY A 441 -22.56 -15.90 -6.03
N THR A 442 -22.98 -15.91 -7.30
CA THR A 442 -22.79 -17.02 -8.24
C THR A 442 -21.94 -16.65 -9.46
N GLY A 443 -21.07 -15.63 -9.30
CA GLY A 443 -20.19 -15.13 -10.34
C GLY A 443 -19.03 -16.06 -10.68
N LEU A 444 -18.12 -15.57 -11.53
CA LEU A 444 -16.93 -16.29 -11.99
C LEU A 444 -16.07 -16.82 -10.81
N ILE A 445 -15.89 -16.02 -9.76
CA ILE A 445 -15.06 -16.40 -8.62
C ILE A 445 -15.69 -17.57 -7.85
N ALA A 446 -17.01 -17.56 -7.64
CA ALA A 446 -17.71 -18.67 -7.01
C ALA A 446 -17.51 -20.00 -7.79
N ARG A 447 -17.58 -19.93 -9.14
CA ARG A 447 -17.32 -21.11 -10.01
C ARG A 447 -15.91 -21.66 -9.80
N PHE A 448 -14.89 -20.77 -9.85
CA PHE A 448 -13.52 -21.20 -9.63
C PHE A 448 -13.31 -21.76 -8.22
N ILE A 449 -13.92 -21.15 -7.18
CA ILE A 449 -13.81 -21.68 -5.81
C ILE A 449 -14.42 -23.08 -5.75
N GLN A 450 -15.58 -23.32 -6.34
CA GLN A 450 -16.18 -24.65 -6.38
C GLN A 450 -15.27 -25.66 -7.09
N ASP A 451 -14.72 -25.29 -8.24
CA ASP A 451 -13.79 -26.16 -8.99
C ASP A 451 -12.56 -26.54 -8.16
N TYR A 452 -12.04 -25.59 -7.37
CA TYR A 452 -10.88 -25.83 -6.50
C TYR A 452 -11.24 -26.60 -5.23
N LEU A 453 -12.42 -26.40 -4.65
CA LEU A 453 -12.90 -27.16 -3.50
C LEU A 453 -13.08 -28.64 -3.82
N THR A 454 -13.42 -29.01 -5.07
CA THR A 454 -13.52 -30.43 -5.48
C THR A 454 -12.20 -31.19 -5.37
N GLU A 455 -11.05 -30.49 -5.47
CA GLU A 455 -9.71 -31.11 -5.31
C GLU A 455 -9.47 -31.60 -3.87
N LEU A 456 -10.25 -31.12 -2.89
CA LEU A 456 -10.12 -31.54 -1.50
C LEU A 456 -10.80 -32.90 -1.24
N ALA A 457 -11.57 -33.39 -2.19
CA ALA A 457 -12.30 -34.67 -2.12
C ALA A 457 -13.11 -34.83 -0.83
N TRP A 458 -13.71 -33.74 -0.32
CA TRP A 458 -14.56 -33.77 0.86
C TRP A 458 -15.88 -34.50 0.57
N ASP A 459 -16.39 -35.21 1.57
CA ASP A 459 -17.68 -35.89 1.47
C ASP A 459 -18.82 -34.89 1.76
N VAL A 460 -19.14 -34.08 0.73
CA VAL A 460 -20.18 -33.06 0.80
C VAL A 460 -21.54 -33.69 0.65
N ASP A 461 -22.48 -33.39 1.56
CA ASP A 461 -23.86 -33.91 1.50
C ASP A 461 -24.70 -33.11 0.50
N GLU A 462 -24.62 -31.79 0.57
CA GLU A 462 -25.44 -30.88 -0.25
C GLU A 462 -24.77 -29.51 -0.45
N TYR A 463 -25.16 -28.85 -1.52
CA TYR A 463 -24.78 -27.49 -1.83
C TYR A 463 -25.96 -26.53 -1.67
N HIS A 464 -25.68 -25.33 -1.18
CA HIS A 464 -26.66 -24.27 -0.99
C HIS A 464 -26.27 -23.05 -1.82
N VAL A 465 -27.24 -22.37 -2.39
CA VAL A 465 -27.02 -21.21 -3.27
C VAL A 465 -27.95 -20.07 -2.90
N PHE A 466 -27.42 -18.86 -2.85
CA PHE A 466 -28.20 -17.63 -2.82
C PHE A 466 -27.56 -16.59 -3.73
N ASP A 467 -28.38 -15.96 -4.55
CA ASP A 467 -28.02 -14.79 -5.37
C ASP A 467 -29.23 -13.85 -5.45
N LEU A 468 -28.99 -12.56 -5.63
CA LEU A 468 -30.06 -11.56 -5.84
C LEU A 468 -30.84 -11.83 -7.14
N SER A 469 -30.24 -12.57 -8.07
CA SER A 469 -30.88 -13.04 -9.31
C SER A 469 -31.15 -14.54 -9.21
N GLU A 470 -32.42 -14.91 -9.16
CA GLU A 470 -32.88 -16.30 -9.20
C GLU A 470 -32.38 -17.03 -10.45
N GLU A 471 -32.29 -16.32 -11.59
CA GLU A 471 -31.76 -16.87 -12.84
C GLU A 471 -30.28 -17.26 -12.69
N TYR A 472 -29.46 -16.39 -12.07
CA TYR A 472 -28.05 -16.68 -11.83
C TYR A 472 -27.86 -17.79 -10.81
N ALA A 473 -28.63 -17.81 -9.72
CA ALA A 473 -28.61 -18.89 -8.74
C ALA A 473 -28.96 -20.23 -9.39
N SER A 474 -30.05 -20.28 -10.17
CA SER A 474 -30.51 -21.48 -10.90
C SER A 474 -29.49 -21.94 -11.95
N SER A 475 -28.90 -21.01 -12.69
CA SER A 475 -27.86 -21.33 -13.67
C SER A 475 -26.61 -21.91 -13.01
N PHE A 476 -26.16 -21.32 -11.90
CA PHE A 476 -25.02 -21.82 -11.13
C PHE A 476 -25.30 -23.22 -10.55
N GLY A 477 -26.46 -23.41 -9.95
CA GLY A 477 -26.89 -24.72 -9.46
C GLY A 477 -26.80 -25.79 -10.55
N LYS A 478 -27.41 -25.56 -11.69
CA LYS A 478 -27.46 -26.51 -12.81
C LYS A 478 -26.11 -26.76 -13.48
N GLN A 479 -25.33 -25.70 -13.72
CA GLN A 479 -24.11 -25.79 -14.53
C GLN A 479 -22.86 -26.14 -13.72
N VAL A 480 -22.83 -25.80 -12.44
CA VAL A 480 -21.65 -25.91 -11.59
C VAL A 480 -21.81 -26.96 -10.48
N LEU A 481 -22.96 -27.00 -9.82
CA LEU A 481 -23.15 -27.85 -8.64
C LEU A 481 -23.80 -29.19 -8.97
N GLU A 482 -24.85 -29.26 -9.80
CA GLU A 482 -25.48 -30.51 -10.19
C GLU A 482 -24.51 -31.54 -10.81
N PRO A 483 -23.49 -31.14 -11.63
CA PRO A 483 -22.50 -32.09 -12.14
C PRO A 483 -21.67 -32.79 -11.05
N THR A 484 -21.64 -32.28 -9.81
CA THR A 484 -21.02 -32.98 -8.67
C THR A 484 -21.78 -34.22 -8.21
N GLY A 485 -23.04 -34.40 -8.67
CA GLY A 485 -23.92 -35.47 -8.25
C GLY A 485 -24.50 -35.32 -6.84
N ARG A 486 -24.37 -34.13 -6.24
CA ARG A 486 -24.89 -33.81 -4.91
C ARG A 486 -26.17 -32.96 -5.01
N PRO A 487 -27.09 -33.06 -4.03
CA PRO A 487 -28.26 -32.19 -3.95
C PRO A 487 -27.88 -30.72 -3.94
N VAL A 488 -28.71 -29.87 -4.58
CA VAL A 488 -28.55 -28.44 -4.63
C VAL A 488 -29.82 -27.76 -4.13
N VAL A 489 -29.69 -26.91 -3.12
CA VAL A 489 -30.77 -26.12 -2.52
C VAL A 489 -30.57 -24.64 -2.89
N ILE A 490 -31.56 -24.05 -3.55
CA ILE A 490 -31.58 -22.62 -3.83
C ILE A 490 -32.44 -21.96 -2.77
N HIS A 491 -31.90 -20.98 -2.07
CA HIS A 491 -32.57 -20.26 -1.00
C HIS A 491 -33.13 -18.93 -1.50
N ASP A 492 -34.29 -18.55 -0.97
CA ASP A 492 -34.91 -17.24 -1.16
C ASP A 492 -34.38 -16.18 -0.19
N SER A 493 -33.69 -16.63 0.86
CA SER A 493 -33.20 -15.81 1.97
C SER A 493 -31.71 -16.04 2.21
N ALA A 494 -30.99 -14.93 2.40
CA ALA A 494 -29.58 -14.92 2.82
C ALA A 494 -29.38 -15.60 4.18
N GLU A 495 -30.28 -15.37 5.13
CA GLU A 495 -30.25 -15.97 6.46
C GLU A 495 -30.35 -17.49 6.41
N GLU A 496 -31.30 -18.01 5.63
CA GLU A 496 -31.49 -19.45 5.51
C GLU A 496 -30.24 -20.14 4.96
N LEU A 497 -29.59 -19.57 3.94
CA LEU A 497 -28.34 -20.11 3.42
C LEU A 497 -27.27 -20.14 4.52
N VAL A 498 -27.03 -19.02 5.19
CA VAL A 498 -25.97 -18.93 6.22
C VAL A 498 -26.22 -19.93 7.33
N ARG A 499 -27.44 -20.01 7.86
CA ARG A 499 -27.81 -20.94 8.95
C ARG A 499 -27.73 -22.42 8.56
N SER A 500 -27.78 -22.73 7.26
CA SER A 500 -27.80 -24.11 6.77
C SER A 500 -26.41 -24.69 6.49
N CYS A 501 -25.35 -23.88 6.43
CA CYS A 501 -24.06 -24.29 5.87
C CYS A 501 -22.93 -24.36 6.88
N ASP A 502 -22.07 -25.38 6.77
CA ASP A 502 -20.86 -25.51 7.58
C ASP A 502 -19.70 -24.67 7.00
N LEU A 503 -19.74 -24.41 5.69
CA LEU A 503 -18.82 -23.54 4.95
C LEU A 503 -19.64 -22.57 4.09
N VAL A 504 -19.44 -21.27 4.27
CA VAL A 504 -20.11 -20.22 3.48
C VAL A 504 -19.08 -19.42 2.68
N VAL A 505 -19.29 -19.32 1.37
CA VAL A 505 -18.45 -18.57 0.43
C VAL A 505 -19.16 -17.30 0.03
N PHE A 506 -18.66 -16.14 0.47
CA PHE A 506 -19.12 -14.84 -0.03
C PHE A 506 -18.28 -14.41 -1.22
N ALA A 507 -18.88 -14.40 -2.41
CA ALA A 507 -18.25 -14.03 -3.67
C ALA A 507 -19.13 -13.04 -4.48
N THR A 508 -19.64 -12.01 -3.80
CA THR A 508 -20.56 -11.00 -4.33
C THR A 508 -19.84 -9.79 -4.95
N THR A 509 -20.61 -8.80 -5.33
CA THR A 509 -20.13 -7.47 -5.72
C THR A 509 -20.60 -6.37 -4.77
N ALA A 510 -20.96 -6.73 -3.53
CA ALA A 510 -21.46 -5.80 -2.53
C ALA A 510 -20.52 -4.61 -2.32
N GLY A 511 -21.09 -3.43 -2.23
CA GLY A 511 -20.37 -2.19 -1.94
C GLY A 511 -20.41 -1.81 -0.46
N THR A 512 -21.39 -2.33 0.27
CA THR A 512 -21.64 -2.07 1.69
C THR A 512 -22.10 -3.37 2.36
N PRO A 513 -21.84 -3.53 3.67
CA PRO A 513 -22.31 -4.68 4.44
C PRO A 513 -23.84 -4.83 4.40
N HIS A 514 -24.30 -6.07 4.29
CA HIS A 514 -25.71 -6.42 4.23
C HIS A 514 -26.05 -7.69 5.04
N VAL A 515 -25.06 -8.43 5.52
CA VAL A 515 -25.19 -9.52 6.49
C VAL A 515 -24.65 -9.00 7.83
N THR A 516 -25.55 -8.53 8.69
CA THR A 516 -25.18 -7.75 9.88
C THR A 516 -25.51 -8.41 11.20
N ASP A 517 -26.30 -9.50 11.19
CA ASP A 517 -26.73 -10.20 12.39
C ASP A 517 -25.78 -11.39 12.70
N PRO A 518 -25.01 -11.34 13.81
CA PRO A 518 -24.10 -12.41 14.20
C PRO A 518 -24.85 -13.70 14.57
N ASP A 519 -26.11 -13.65 14.97
CA ASP A 519 -26.91 -14.84 15.34
C ASP A 519 -27.10 -15.81 14.16
N TRP A 520 -26.94 -15.34 12.91
CA TRP A 520 -26.98 -16.25 11.75
C TRP A 520 -25.84 -17.27 11.76
N PHE A 521 -24.75 -16.94 12.44
CA PHE A 521 -23.51 -17.74 12.51
C PHE A 521 -23.40 -18.56 13.81
N SER A 522 -24.46 -18.65 14.62
CA SER A 522 -24.45 -19.28 15.95
C SER A 522 -24.06 -20.78 15.95
N HIS A 523 -24.07 -21.45 14.79
CA HIS A 523 -23.61 -22.82 14.58
C HIS A 523 -22.11 -22.92 14.20
N HIS A 524 -21.40 -21.77 14.23
CA HIS A 524 -19.95 -21.65 14.06
C HIS A 524 -19.38 -22.14 12.72
N PRO A 525 -19.92 -21.69 11.57
CA PRO A 525 -19.42 -22.08 10.26
C PRO A 525 -18.02 -21.52 9.99
N VAL A 526 -17.40 -22.04 8.93
CA VAL A 526 -16.24 -21.39 8.28
C VAL A 526 -16.76 -20.46 7.20
N VAL A 527 -16.27 -19.23 7.18
CA VAL A 527 -16.66 -18.22 6.21
C VAL A 527 -15.48 -17.80 5.34
N LEU A 528 -15.57 -18.02 4.04
CA LEU A 528 -14.62 -17.54 3.05
C LEU A 528 -15.15 -16.20 2.50
N HIS A 529 -14.75 -15.10 3.11
CA HIS A 529 -15.23 -13.75 2.83
C HIS A 529 -14.41 -13.09 1.70
N VAL A 530 -14.51 -13.63 0.48
CA VAL A 530 -13.67 -13.24 -0.67
C VAL A 530 -14.08 -11.88 -1.27
N SER A 531 -15.33 -11.50 -1.17
CA SER A 531 -15.87 -10.21 -1.61
C SER A 531 -15.56 -9.04 -0.67
N LEU A 532 -15.23 -9.30 0.59
CA LEU A 532 -14.69 -8.38 1.61
C LEU A 532 -15.66 -7.31 2.15
N ARG A 533 -16.90 -7.20 1.68
CA ARG A 533 -17.81 -6.10 2.06
C ARG A 533 -19.22 -6.55 2.39
N ASP A 534 -19.44 -7.84 2.57
CA ASP A 534 -20.77 -8.40 2.82
C ASP A 534 -21.14 -8.38 4.30
N LEU A 535 -20.15 -8.61 5.17
CA LEU A 535 -20.35 -8.80 6.60
C LEU A 535 -20.35 -7.46 7.35
N GLY A 536 -21.29 -7.31 8.28
CA GLY A 536 -21.33 -6.19 9.20
C GLY A 536 -20.22 -6.23 10.24
N THR A 537 -19.96 -5.10 10.88
CA THR A 537 -18.94 -4.98 11.93
C THR A 537 -19.22 -5.91 13.10
N ASP A 538 -20.50 -6.11 13.48
CA ASP A 538 -20.87 -6.97 14.60
C ASP A 538 -20.53 -8.44 14.33
N VAL A 539 -20.73 -8.92 13.08
CA VAL A 539 -20.33 -10.25 12.65
C VAL A 539 -18.81 -10.42 12.70
N ILE A 540 -18.06 -9.41 12.22
CA ILE A 540 -16.59 -9.41 12.26
C ILE A 540 -16.10 -9.46 13.71
N LEU A 541 -16.65 -8.65 14.60
CA LEU A 541 -16.21 -8.56 16.00
C LEU A 541 -16.56 -9.81 16.83
N ASP A 542 -17.60 -10.56 16.45
CA ASP A 542 -18.00 -11.80 17.10
C ASP A 542 -17.24 -13.04 16.58
N SER A 543 -16.50 -12.90 15.49
CA SER A 543 -15.81 -14.00 14.81
C SER A 543 -14.31 -14.07 15.15
N VAL A 544 -13.69 -15.20 14.81
CA VAL A 544 -12.23 -15.32 14.67
C VAL A 544 -11.86 -14.83 13.27
N ASN A 545 -11.04 -13.78 13.20
CA ASN A 545 -10.72 -13.10 11.95
C ASN A 545 -9.31 -13.42 11.47
N ILE A 546 -9.23 -14.13 10.35
CA ILE A 546 -7.99 -14.46 9.65
C ILE A 546 -7.92 -13.65 8.35
N VAL A 547 -6.81 -12.99 8.11
CA VAL A 547 -6.59 -12.18 6.91
C VAL A 547 -5.36 -12.69 6.14
N ASP A 548 -5.19 -12.27 4.90
CA ASP A 548 -3.99 -12.60 4.14
C ASP A 548 -2.82 -11.66 4.47
N ASP A 549 -3.10 -10.37 4.67
CA ASP A 549 -2.14 -9.35 5.11
C ASP A 549 -2.90 -8.22 5.81
N VAL A 550 -2.47 -7.88 7.01
CA VAL A 550 -3.14 -6.88 7.88
C VAL A 550 -3.16 -5.50 7.23
N GLU A 551 -2.03 -5.07 6.66
CA GLU A 551 -1.93 -3.72 6.09
C GLU A 551 -2.69 -3.57 4.75
N HIS A 552 -2.98 -4.68 4.08
CA HIS A 552 -3.75 -4.68 2.83
C HIS A 552 -5.25 -4.72 3.09
N VAL A 553 -5.73 -5.57 4.00
CA VAL A 553 -7.16 -5.73 4.27
C VAL A 553 -7.78 -4.51 4.95
N LEU A 554 -7.01 -3.78 5.78
CA LEU A 554 -7.43 -2.56 6.46
C LEU A 554 -7.43 -1.34 5.52
N LYS A 555 -7.99 -1.52 4.30
CA LYS A 555 -8.11 -0.48 3.26
C LYS A 555 -9.40 -0.63 2.50
N ALA A 556 -9.77 0.39 1.77
CA ALA A 556 -10.85 0.35 0.79
C ALA A 556 -12.24 -0.02 1.37
N ASP A 557 -12.50 0.33 2.62
CA ASP A 557 -13.75 0.11 3.33
C ASP A 557 -14.22 -1.37 3.27
N THR A 558 -13.27 -2.30 3.49
CA THR A 558 -13.61 -3.71 3.71
C THR A 558 -14.35 -3.87 5.04
N SER A 559 -15.07 -4.96 5.26
CA SER A 559 -15.75 -5.22 6.54
C SER A 559 -14.77 -5.17 7.72
N VAL A 560 -13.57 -5.71 7.55
CA VAL A 560 -12.47 -5.68 8.54
C VAL A 560 -11.97 -4.24 8.77
N HIS A 561 -11.83 -3.43 7.73
CA HIS A 561 -11.45 -2.02 7.86
C HIS A 561 -12.54 -1.20 8.57
N LEU A 562 -13.82 -1.47 8.30
CA LEU A 562 -14.92 -0.84 9.02
C LEU A 562 -14.94 -1.19 10.51
N ALA A 563 -14.60 -2.43 10.87
CA ALA A 563 -14.45 -2.85 12.26
C ALA A 563 -13.28 -2.13 12.95
N GLU A 564 -12.12 -1.97 12.30
CA GLU A 564 -11.01 -1.14 12.81
C GLU A 564 -11.45 0.32 13.03
N GLN A 565 -12.17 0.91 12.07
CA GLN A 565 -12.69 2.29 12.21
C GLN A 565 -13.68 2.44 13.37
N LEU A 566 -14.50 1.42 13.62
CA LEU A 566 -15.48 1.42 14.71
C LEU A 566 -14.82 1.28 16.09
N THR A 567 -13.89 0.34 16.23
CA THR A 567 -13.24 0.01 17.51
C THR A 567 -12.06 0.93 17.83
N GLY A 568 -11.44 1.52 16.80
CA GLY A 568 -10.20 2.28 16.92
C GLY A 568 -8.96 1.43 17.18
N GLY A 569 -9.08 0.10 17.11
CA GLY A 569 -8.01 -0.87 17.36
C GLY A 569 -8.06 -2.06 16.41
N ARG A 570 -7.14 -3.00 16.58
CA ARG A 570 -6.95 -4.19 15.73
C ARG A 570 -7.00 -5.50 16.52
N GLU A 571 -7.37 -5.45 17.77
CA GLU A 571 -7.37 -6.57 18.70
C GLU A 571 -8.35 -7.68 18.30
N PHE A 572 -9.29 -7.38 17.42
CA PHE A 572 -10.23 -8.34 16.84
C PHE A 572 -9.64 -9.17 15.68
N LEU A 573 -8.43 -8.83 15.21
CA LEU A 573 -7.69 -9.65 14.25
C LEU A 573 -6.92 -10.73 15.00
N ASP A 574 -7.28 -11.98 14.79
CA ASP A 574 -6.65 -13.12 15.47
C ASP A 574 -5.32 -13.50 14.80
N GLY A 575 -5.15 -13.23 13.50
CA GLY A 575 -3.89 -13.43 12.80
C GLY A 575 -4.02 -13.43 11.28
N THR A 576 -2.90 -13.80 10.64
CA THR A 576 -2.82 -13.96 9.19
C THR A 576 -2.96 -15.43 8.78
N PHE A 577 -3.19 -15.67 7.50
CA PHE A 577 -3.18 -17.04 6.98
C PHE A 577 -1.80 -17.71 7.15
N TYR A 578 -0.73 -16.95 7.14
CA TYR A 578 0.61 -17.46 7.47
C TYR A 578 0.66 -18.02 8.90
N ASP A 579 0.09 -17.32 9.88
CA ASP A 579 0.06 -17.75 11.28
C ASP A 579 -0.77 -19.04 11.45
N VAL A 580 -1.82 -19.22 10.64
CA VAL A 580 -2.56 -20.50 10.56
C VAL A 580 -1.70 -21.62 9.96
N LEU A 581 -0.90 -21.31 8.94
CA LEU A 581 0.00 -22.28 8.28
C LEU A 581 1.15 -22.74 9.18
N THR A 582 1.66 -21.87 10.05
CA THR A 582 2.74 -22.18 11.01
C THR A 582 2.21 -22.82 12.30
N GLY A 583 0.92 -22.65 12.59
CA GLY A 583 0.31 -23.12 13.83
C GLY A 583 0.42 -22.13 14.98
N ASP A 584 0.85 -20.90 14.70
CA ASP A 584 0.91 -19.81 15.68
C ASP A 584 -0.50 -19.31 16.05
N VAL A 585 -1.46 -19.48 15.15
CA VAL A 585 -2.89 -19.24 15.39
C VAL A 585 -3.65 -20.57 15.33
N THR A 586 -4.38 -20.85 16.41
CA THR A 586 -5.29 -21.99 16.49
C THR A 586 -6.72 -21.55 16.20
N VAL A 587 -7.39 -22.27 15.31
CA VAL A 587 -8.76 -22.00 14.90
C VAL A 587 -9.74 -22.86 15.72
N PRO A 588 -10.51 -22.28 16.65
CA PRO A 588 -11.43 -23.03 17.50
C PRO A 588 -12.62 -23.58 16.71
N ALA A 589 -13.20 -24.70 17.17
CA ALA A 589 -14.37 -25.30 16.54
C ALA A 589 -15.71 -24.68 17.03
N ASP A 590 -15.69 -24.01 18.17
CA ASP A 590 -16.84 -23.42 18.87
C ASP A 590 -16.98 -21.91 18.62
N ARG A 591 -16.33 -21.37 17.59
CA ARG A 591 -16.48 -19.99 17.13
C ARG A 591 -16.54 -19.94 15.61
N THR A 592 -17.28 -18.98 15.08
CA THR A 592 -17.26 -18.65 13.65
C THR A 592 -15.86 -18.18 13.25
N VAL A 593 -15.37 -18.67 12.11
CA VAL A 593 -14.09 -18.24 11.54
C VAL A 593 -14.31 -17.55 10.21
N VAL A 594 -13.83 -16.33 10.10
CA VAL A 594 -13.93 -15.55 8.87
C VAL A 594 -12.52 -15.38 8.27
N PHE A 595 -12.32 -15.92 7.08
CA PHE A 595 -11.13 -15.66 6.28
C PHE A 595 -11.41 -14.56 5.26
N SER A 596 -10.76 -13.40 5.41
CA SER A 596 -10.96 -12.21 4.57
C SER A 596 -9.68 -11.87 3.78
N PRO A 597 -9.41 -12.54 2.63
CA PRO A 597 -8.23 -12.26 1.83
C PRO A 597 -8.42 -11.03 0.95
N PHE A 598 -7.58 -10.01 1.09
CA PHE A 598 -7.59 -8.86 0.17
C PHE A 598 -7.05 -9.23 -1.21
N GLY A 599 -6.11 -10.16 -1.26
CA GLY A 599 -5.43 -10.65 -2.45
C GLY A 599 -4.12 -9.92 -2.72
N LEU A 600 -3.04 -10.68 -2.66
CA LEU A 600 -1.67 -10.18 -2.79
C LEU A 600 -1.16 -10.36 -4.22
N GLY A 601 -0.40 -9.39 -4.73
CA GLY A 601 0.21 -9.44 -6.05
C GLY A 601 1.19 -10.61 -6.21
N ILE A 602 1.83 -11.03 -5.12
CA ILE A 602 2.73 -12.19 -5.11
C ILE A 602 2.05 -13.49 -5.52
N LEU A 603 0.76 -13.66 -5.20
CA LEU A 603 -0.01 -14.85 -5.59
C LEU A 603 -0.25 -14.88 -7.10
N ASP A 604 -0.55 -13.71 -7.68
CA ASP A 604 -0.71 -13.56 -9.13
C ASP A 604 0.60 -13.88 -9.86
N LEU A 605 1.75 -13.43 -9.32
CA LEU A 605 3.07 -13.70 -9.90
C LEU A 605 3.45 -15.18 -9.77
N ALA A 606 3.23 -15.80 -8.62
CA ALA A 606 3.55 -17.21 -8.41
C ALA A 606 2.79 -18.11 -9.40
N VAL A 607 1.47 -17.91 -9.49
CA VAL A 607 0.61 -18.67 -10.42
C VAL A 607 0.94 -18.30 -11.88
N GLY A 608 1.19 -17.02 -12.19
CA GLY A 608 1.55 -16.58 -13.52
C GLY A 608 2.87 -17.18 -14.03
N ALA A 609 3.89 -17.24 -13.18
CA ALA A 609 5.16 -17.87 -13.51
C ALA A 609 5.00 -19.39 -13.75
N HIS A 610 4.17 -20.07 -12.95
CA HIS A 610 3.81 -21.47 -13.16
C HIS A 610 3.12 -21.67 -14.52
N VAL A 611 2.09 -20.87 -14.82
CA VAL A 611 1.37 -20.90 -16.10
C VAL A 611 2.30 -20.65 -17.27
N HIS A 612 3.18 -19.65 -17.17
CA HIS A 612 4.15 -19.35 -18.23
C HIS A 612 5.07 -20.54 -18.53
N ARG A 613 5.65 -21.18 -17.49
CA ARG A 613 6.52 -22.37 -17.68
C ARG A 613 5.78 -23.50 -18.39
N ARG A 614 4.53 -23.76 -17.99
CA ARG A 614 3.70 -24.80 -18.63
C ARG A 614 3.35 -24.46 -20.07
N ALA A 615 2.95 -23.22 -20.33
CA ALA A 615 2.64 -22.76 -21.69
C ALA A 615 3.88 -22.82 -22.62
N VAL A 616 5.06 -22.49 -22.11
CA VAL A 616 6.32 -22.65 -22.87
C VAL A 616 6.60 -24.13 -23.16
N ALA A 617 6.48 -24.99 -22.15
CA ALA A 617 6.69 -26.42 -22.32
C ALA A 617 5.70 -27.08 -23.30
N ALA A 618 4.46 -26.57 -23.35
CA ALA A 618 3.44 -27.01 -24.30
C ALA A 618 3.54 -26.37 -25.70
N GLY A 619 4.46 -25.41 -25.90
CA GLY A 619 4.56 -24.64 -27.15
C GLY A 619 3.42 -23.66 -27.39
N GLU A 620 2.71 -23.26 -26.34
CA GLU A 620 1.52 -22.38 -26.38
C GLU A 620 1.84 -20.92 -26.02
N ALA A 621 3.04 -20.63 -25.54
CA ALA A 621 3.54 -19.26 -25.38
C ALA A 621 3.98 -18.73 -26.75
N VAL A 622 3.39 -17.63 -27.19
CA VAL A 622 3.64 -17.03 -28.51
C VAL A 622 4.82 -16.06 -28.40
N PRO A 623 5.98 -16.37 -28.98
CA PRO A 623 7.13 -15.48 -28.96
C PRO A 623 6.90 -14.27 -29.87
N ILE A 624 7.29 -13.08 -29.42
CA ILE A 624 7.23 -11.84 -30.21
C ILE A 624 8.65 -11.48 -30.65
N GLY A 625 8.96 -11.74 -31.92
CA GLY A 625 10.26 -11.42 -32.50
C GLY A 625 10.50 -9.91 -32.54
N GLY A 626 11.72 -9.47 -32.18
CA GLY A 626 12.11 -8.06 -32.23
C GLY A 626 11.31 -7.15 -31.27
N PHE A 627 10.75 -7.69 -30.18
CA PHE A 627 9.98 -6.91 -29.21
C PHE A 627 10.84 -5.80 -28.60
N PHE A 628 12.08 -6.09 -28.26
CA PHE A 628 13.04 -5.08 -27.81
C PHE A 628 13.94 -4.67 -28.99
N HIS A 629 13.93 -3.39 -29.31
CA HIS A 629 14.69 -2.82 -30.41
C HIS A 629 15.76 -1.84 -29.89
N GLU A 630 16.89 -1.74 -30.60
CA GLU A 630 17.98 -0.79 -30.32
C GLU A 630 18.54 -0.84 -28.90
N LEU A 631 18.97 -2.01 -28.45
CA LEU A 631 19.54 -2.18 -27.12
C LEU A 631 21.05 -1.96 -27.05
N ASP A 632 21.73 -1.90 -28.20
CA ASP A 632 23.17 -1.63 -28.27
C ASP A 632 23.45 -0.13 -28.36
N ARG A 633 23.76 0.47 -27.19
CA ARG A 633 24.11 1.88 -27.06
C ARG A 633 25.51 2.23 -27.63
N HIS A 634 26.29 1.22 -28.03
CA HIS A 634 27.67 1.37 -28.49
C HIS A 634 27.82 1.12 -29.98
N GLN A 635 26.77 0.73 -30.69
CA GLN A 635 26.84 0.72 -32.16
C GLN A 635 26.84 2.18 -32.66
N SER A 636 28.00 2.59 -33.19
CA SER A 636 28.09 3.84 -33.94
C SER A 636 27.09 3.78 -35.10
N ALA A 637 26.28 4.80 -35.27
CA ALA A 637 25.42 5.00 -36.42
C ALA A 637 26.28 5.00 -37.69
N GLY A 638 26.43 3.84 -38.34
CA GLY A 638 27.26 3.73 -39.51
C GLY A 638 27.54 2.27 -39.93
N ALA A 639 26.48 1.52 -40.18
CA ALA A 639 26.51 0.37 -41.10
C ALA A 639 25.05 0.04 -41.45
N SER A 640 24.52 0.73 -42.45
CA SER A 640 23.34 0.33 -43.22
C SER A 640 23.75 -0.33 -44.51
#